data_4208aeb75e4c17f75a4a534fa751474f
#
_entry.id   4208aeb75e4c17f75a4a534fa751474f
#
_cell.length_a   1.000
_cell.length_b   1.000
_cell.length_c   1.000
_cell.angle_alpha   90.00
_cell.angle_beta   90.00
_cell.angle_gamma   90.00
#
_symmetry.space_group_name_H-M   'P 1'
#
loop_
_entity.id
_entity.type
_entity.pdbx_description
1 polymer ?
#
loop_
_entity_poly.entity_id
_entity_poly.type
_entity_poly.pdbx_seq_one_letter_code
_entity_poly.pdbx_strand_id
1 'polypeptide(L)'
;MQRRAGLAVLSVLALISAACSGSSDDAAPNSDAPTVAEAPTTDPPTTDEPIENPPATNAPDEATQPSLTDSLAVVKPGFVISPGVEQVSITGATPGSTISIVTTTMADQRMPVGAVNAPPDGGEVDGYGSFLFRNLDATTDWRLVVDGASITEPIDVLARDEHPDPAFFAEQSLAPGVNYIEMRDGTTLSANVVLPGPIEDGPYPTVVEYSGYTPADPNGTGFKDLFTPLGYAYVGVNMRGTGCSGGSFRYFEYVQSTDGYDTVEAVAAQPWAFENHVGMVGVSYPGISQLFVAQTQPPSLAAITPFSVIDDSYNSTLYPGGILNTGFAVKWTQDRVDNGKPAITPTGEIIETGGQGWAKDAITAGDDVCAANQSLRMQNPELVAEIFDSPFVDSSDNTDGLSPRLFVGKINVPTFIAGAWQDEQTGGRFPTMLDRFTGTDKFYVSLMNGLHTESIGPANFPRWVEFLDLYVAKRTPTLDTARVIAPILASGIFGTGELALPADRFAGMAYEDALAAFEAEPSVRVLFEEGAADGTAARTPLPRFVEEFESWPIPSLEATEWFFGNDGSLGDTAAETASQTEYLALPDGIPATFLAEESAGNSGDIWKLDVQWDWQQNAPGTAANFITKPLSETVTMAGSGSADLWVQSSVGDTDLEVTISE
;
A
#
# COMPACT_ATOMS: atom_id res chain seq x y z
N MET A 1 -38.85 -5.39 -9.23
CA MET A 1 -37.53 -4.83 -9.56
C MET A 1 -37.38 -3.36 -9.21
N GLN A 2 -38.32 -2.46 -9.54
CA GLN A 2 -38.15 -1.00 -9.27
C GLN A 2 -38.17 -0.56 -7.79
N ARG A 3 -38.59 -1.35 -6.81
CA ARG A 3 -38.58 -0.97 -5.39
C ARG A 3 -37.31 -1.36 -4.61
N ARG A 4 -36.47 -2.23 -5.17
CA ARG A 4 -35.16 -2.58 -4.56
C ARG A 4 -34.01 -1.67 -5.03
N ALA A 5 -34.14 -1.07 -6.22
CA ALA A 5 -33.16 -0.11 -6.72
C ALA A 5 -33.16 1.21 -5.91
N GLY A 6 -34.28 1.61 -5.31
CA GLY A 6 -34.38 2.86 -4.57
C GLY A 6 -33.74 2.85 -3.17
N LEU A 7 -33.51 1.67 -2.56
CA LEU A 7 -32.80 1.58 -1.26
C LEU A 7 -31.28 1.44 -1.41
N ALA A 8 -30.81 0.85 -2.51
CA ALA A 8 -29.38 0.77 -2.81
C ALA A 8 -28.74 2.15 -3.13
N VAL A 9 -29.58 3.10 -3.61
CA VAL A 9 -29.15 4.43 -4.04
C VAL A 9 -28.68 5.34 -2.89
N LEU A 10 -29.21 5.16 -1.68
CA LEU A 10 -28.83 5.98 -0.52
C LEU A 10 -27.53 5.50 0.15
N SER A 11 -27.13 4.25 -0.08
CA SER A 11 -25.90 3.67 0.51
C SER A 11 -24.63 3.99 -0.30
N VAL A 12 -24.76 4.35 -1.56
CA VAL A 12 -23.65 4.61 -2.46
C VAL A 12 -22.98 5.97 -2.22
N LEU A 13 -23.66 6.91 -1.59
CA LEU A 13 -23.15 8.26 -1.29
C LEU A 13 -22.00 8.30 -0.26
N ALA A 14 -21.74 7.19 0.43
CA ALA A 14 -20.63 7.07 1.39
C ALA A 14 -19.42 6.30 0.85
N LEU A 15 -19.42 5.98 -0.44
CA LEU A 15 -18.61 4.96 -1.07
C LEU A 15 -17.10 5.22 -1.10
N ILE A 16 -16.67 6.47 -0.95
CA ILE A 16 -15.23 6.80 -1.13
C ILE A 16 -14.65 7.55 0.05
N SER A 17 -15.45 8.24 0.84
CA SER A 17 -14.97 8.76 2.12
C SER A 17 -14.47 7.63 3.07
N ALA A 18 -14.97 6.41 2.91
CA ALA A 18 -14.52 5.24 3.68
C ALA A 18 -13.31 4.52 3.07
N ALA A 19 -13.06 4.63 1.77
CA ALA A 19 -11.90 4.04 1.13
C ALA A 19 -10.62 4.88 1.33
N CYS A 20 -10.77 6.18 1.53
CA CYS A 20 -9.67 7.13 1.71
C CYS A 20 -9.62 7.76 3.11
N SER A 21 -10.74 7.79 3.85
CA SER A 21 -10.80 8.34 5.20
C SER A 21 -11.11 7.24 6.22
N GLY A 22 -10.14 6.95 7.08
CA GLY A 22 -10.48 6.37 8.37
C GLY A 22 -11.41 7.34 9.10
N SER A 23 -12.53 6.85 9.64
CA SER A 23 -13.48 7.66 10.40
C SER A 23 -12.75 8.46 11.48
N SER A 24 -12.64 9.77 11.29
CA SER A 24 -12.15 10.69 12.31
C SER A 24 -13.33 11.08 13.17
N ASP A 25 -13.44 10.47 14.36
CA ASP A 25 -14.15 11.10 15.46
C ASP A 25 -13.27 12.24 15.99
N ASP A 26 -13.86 13.43 16.09
CA ASP A 26 -13.24 14.68 16.51
C ASP A 26 -12.50 14.56 17.85
N ALA A 27 -11.17 14.55 17.82
CA ALA A 27 -10.33 14.84 18.98
C ALA A 27 -9.46 16.07 18.68
N ALA A 28 -9.66 17.12 19.46
CA ALA A 28 -8.96 18.39 19.34
C ALA A 28 -7.42 18.21 19.46
N PRO A 29 -6.62 18.99 18.70
CA PRO A 29 -5.18 18.83 18.68
C PRO A 29 -4.52 19.35 19.95
N ASN A 30 -3.71 18.50 20.58
CA ASN A 30 -2.77 18.93 21.60
C ASN A 30 -1.49 19.39 20.90
N SER A 31 -1.22 20.66 20.97
CA SER A 31 -0.01 21.28 20.44
C SER A 31 1.14 21.12 21.44
N ASP A 32 2.01 20.15 21.25
CA ASP A 32 3.36 20.19 21.79
C ASP A 32 4.30 19.47 20.80
N ALA A 33 4.93 20.24 19.94
CA ALA A 33 6.05 19.77 19.13
C ALA A 33 7.32 19.73 19.98
N PRO A 34 8.12 18.67 19.91
CA PRO A 34 9.40 18.64 20.59
C PRO A 34 10.42 19.55 19.87
N THR A 35 11.00 20.46 20.61
CA THR A 35 12.15 21.27 20.18
C THR A 35 13.38 20.40 19.99
N VAL A 36 13.92 20.42 18.79
CA VAL A 36 15.17 19.76 18.42
C VAL A 36 16.33 20.46 19.13
N ALA A 37 17.10 19.71 19.92
CA ALA A 37 18.34 20.18 20.54
C ALA A 37 19.49 20.03 19.52
N GLU A 38 20.27 21.10 19.33
CA GLU A 38 21.47 21.10 18.51
C GLU A 38 22.50 20.07 19.01
N ALA A 39 23.02 19.26 18.12
CA ALA A 39 24.11 18.33 18.37
C ALA A 39 25.46 19.07 18.27
N PRO A 40 26.44 18.77 19.15
CA PRO A 40 27.74 19.38 19.08
C PRO A 40 28.59 18.78 17.96
N THR A 41 29.16 19.66 17.13
CA THR A 41 30.17 19.35 16.12
C THR A 41 31.47 18.90 16.79
N THR A 42 31.96 17.71 16.46
CA THR A 42 33.34 17.31 16.77
C THR A 42 34.06 16.91 15.48
N ASP A 43 35.16 17.60 15.19
CA ASP A 43 36.09 17.30 14.11
C ASP A 43 36.76 15.93 14.28
N PRO A 44 37.06 15.18 13.19
CA PRO A 44 37.76 13.91 13.28
C PRO A 44 39.27 14.12 13.47
N PRO A 45 39.94 13.34 14.33
CA PRO A 45 41.37 13.37 14.43
C PRO A 45 42.05 12.52 13.35
N THR A 46 42.92 13.14 12.60
CA THR A 46 43.92 12.49 11.76
C THR A 46 45.13 12.08 12.62
N THR A 47 45.48 10.79 12.63
CA THR A 47 46.88 10.35 12.75
C THR A 47 47.01 8.89 12.31
N ASP A 48 47.75 8.69 11.23
CA ASP A 48 48.37 7.42 10.86
C ASP A 48 49.58 7.17 11.74
N GLU A 49 49.58 6.08 12.50
CA GLU A 49 50.80 5.38 12.91
C GLU A 49 50.56 3.87 12.94
N PRO A 50 51.50 3.03 12.42
CA PRO A 50 51.33 1.60 12.38
C PRO A 50 51.54 0.98 13.77
N ILE A 51 50.54 0.24 14.23
CA ILE A 51 50.60 -0.55 15.47
C ILE A 51 51.40 -1.83 15.21
N GLU A 52 52.58 -1.96 15.77
CA GLU A 52 53.32 -3.23 15.86
C GLU A 52 52.56 -4.20 16.80
N ASN A 53 52.25 -5.37 16.30
CA ASN A 53 51.69 -6.45 17.10
C ASN A 53 52.74 -6.98 18.09
N PRO A 54 52.43 -7.06 19.39
CA PRO A 54 53.28 -7.78 20.36
C PRO A 54 53.22 -9.29 20.09
N PRO A 55 54.30 -10.04 20.46
CA PRO A 55 54.36 -11.49 20.19
C PRO A 55 53.33 -12.23 21.03
N ALA A 56 52.68 -13.23 20.40
CA ALA A 56 51.70 -14.10 21.01
C ALA A 56 52.28 -14.81 22.26
N THR A 57 51.81 -14.39 23.42
CA THR A 57 51.96 -15.20 24.64
C THR A 57 50.83 -16.22 24.67
N ASN A 58 51.21 -17.50 24.85
CA ASN A 58 50.24 -18.58 25.09
C ASN A 58 49.32 -18.20 26.26
N ALA A 59 48.07 -17.86 25.94
CA ALA A 59 47.05 -17.66 26.94
C ALA A 59 46.73 -19.04 27.61
N PRO A 60 46.50 -19.06 28.94
CA PRO A 60 45.98 -20.28 29.58
C PRO A 60 44.62 -20.63 28.97
N ASP A 61 44.34 -21.96 28.88
CA ASP A 61 43.06 -22.50 28.38
C ASP A 61 41.89 -21.66 28.91
N GLU A 62 41.26 -20.85 28.06
CA GLU A 62 40.02 -20.16 28.40
C GLU A 62 38.96 -21.20 28.71
N ALA A 63 38.50 -21.20 29.97
CA ALA A 63 37.41 -22.03 30.39
C ALA A 63 36.19 -21.72 29.52
N THR A 64 35.83 -22.66 28.65
CA THR A 64 34.60 -22.57 27.87
C THR A 64 33.42 -22.89 28.77
N GLN A 65 32.38 -22.05 28.75
CA GLN A 65 31.10 -22.39 29.37
C GLN A 65 30.42 -23.54 28.59
N PRO A 66 29.56 -24.31 29.25
CA PRO A 66 28.73 -25.30 28.55
C PRO A 66 27.83 -24.59 27.53
N SER A 67 27.32 -25.34 26.53
CA SER A 67 26.31 -24.82 25.61
C SER A 67 25.00 -24.47 26.33
N LEU A 68 24.10 -23.70 25.68
CA LEU A 68 22.78 -23.45 26.26
C LEU A 68 21.98 -24.71 26.39
N THR A 69 22.10 -25.67 25.44
CA THR A 69 21.45 -26.95 25.48
C THR A 69 22.00 -27.90 26.58
N ASP A 70 23.27 -27.73 26.98
CA ASP A 70 23.84 -28.44 28.13
C ASP A 70 23.44 -27.77 29.47
N SER A 71 23.12 -26.48 29.47
CA SER A 71 22.93 -25.68 30.69
C SER A 71 21.46 -25.48 31.02
N LEU A 72 20.57 -25.44 30.01
CA LEU A 72 19.15 -25.17 30.16
C LEU A 72 18.31 -26.43 29.93
N ALA A 73 17.24 -26.56 30.70
CA ALA A 73 16.29 -27.64 30.48
C ALA A 73 15.51 -27.41 29.17
N VAL A 74 15.50 -28.39 28.27
CA VAL A 74 14.62 -28.37 27.11
C VAL A 74 13.19 -28.60 27.56
N VAL A 75 12.30 -27.66 27.26
CA VAL A 75 10.92 -27.69 27.75
C VAL A 75 9.94 -27.48 26.59
N LYS A 76 8.72 -28.01 26.74
CA LYS A 76 7.56 -27.57 26.00
C LYS A 76 6.91 -26.45 26.84
N PRO A 77 6.91 -25.20 26.36
CA PRO A 77 6.34 -24.11 27.14
C PRO A 77 4.83 -24.24 27.32
N GLY A 78 4.29 -23.57 28.32
CA GLY A 78 2.85 -23.51 28.58
C GLY A 78 2.07 -22.52 27.72
N PHE A 79 2.71 -21.92 26.72
CA PHE A 79 2.17 -20.94 25.78
C PHE A 79 2.25 -21.47 24.35
N VAL A 80 1.57 -20.80 23.43
CA VAL A 80 1.56 -21.17 22.01
C VAL A 80 2.74 -20.51 21.29
N ILE A 81 3.42 -21.29 20.45
CA ILE A 81 4.46 -20.84 19.52
C ILE A 81 3.91 -21.09 18.11
N SER A 82 3.80 -20.05 17.30
CA SER A 82 3.34 -20.15 15.91
C SER A 82 4.44 -19.67 14.96
N PRO A 83 5.11 -20.62 14.26
CA PRO A 83 6.03 -20.27 13.19
C PRO A 83 5.24 -19.69 12.02
N GLY A 84 5.68 -18.54 11.53
CA GLY A 84 5.16 -17.88 10.35
C GLY A 84 6.23 -17.69 9.28
N VAL A 85 5.89 -16.98 8.20
CA VAL A 85 6.85 -16.66 7.15
C VAL A 85 7.86 -15.64 7.68
N GLU A 86 9.11 -16.10 7.86
CA GLU A 86 10.22 -15.31 8.44
C GLU A 86 9.89 -14.69 9.82
N GLN A 87 8.95 -15.28 10.55
CA GLN A 87 8.47 -14.80 11.85
C GLN A 87 8.20 -15.96 12.81
N VAL A 88 8.27 -15.67 14.11
CA VAL A 88 7.74 -16.53 15.17
C VAL A 88 6.92 -15.69 16.12
N SER A 89 5.63 -15.99 16.24
CA SER A 89 4.77 -15.37 17.23
C SER A 89 4.57 -16.27 18.46
N ILE A 90 4.38 -15.61 19.60
CA ILE A 90 4.13 -16.24 20.90
C ILE A 90 2.86 -15.63 21.47
N THR A 91 1.95 -16.47 21.98
CA THR A 91 0.72 -16.01 22.63
C THR A 91 0.43 -16.88 23.87
N GLY A 92 -0.22 -16.27 24.88
CA GLY A 92 -0.57 -16.93 26.13
C GLY A 92 0.60 -17.14 27.08
N ALA A 93 1.74 -16.47 26.87
CA ALA A 93 2.85 -16.47 27.82
C ALA A 93 2.55 -15.58 29.03
N THR A 94 3.34 -15.71 30.10
CA THR A 94 3.17 -14.87 31.30
C THR A 94 3.66 -13.44 30.98
N PRO A 95 2.83 -12.41 31.13
CA PRO A 95 3.27 -11.03 30.98
C PRO A 95 4.48 -10.68 31.84
N GLY A 96 5.46 -10.01 31.26
CA GLY A 96 6.71 -9.65 31.94
C GLY A 96 7.77 -10.75 31.98
N SER A 97 7.50 -11.97 31.51
CA SER A 97 8.53 -12.97 31.29
C SER A 97 9.45 -12.57 30.15
N THR A 98 10.71 -12.94 30.23
CA THR A 98 11.71 -12.63 29.18
C THR A 98 11.77 -13.77 28.17
N ILE A 99 11.70 -13.42 26.90
CA ILE A 99 11.87 -14.37 25.80
C ILE A 99 12.96 -13.85 24.86
N SER A 100 13.87 -14.72 24.47
CA SER A 100 14.85 -14.45 23.42
C SER A 100 14.89 -15.62 22.44
N ILE A 101 15.38 -15.34 21.22
CA ILE A 101 15.51 -16.36 20.17
C ILE A 101 16.97 -16.57 19.83
N VAL A 102 17.35 -17.82 19.62
CA VAL A 102 18.73 -18.21 19.27
C VAL A 102 18.67 -19.28 18.19
N THR A 103 19.67 -19.34 17.33
CA THR A 103 19.79 -20.45 16.39
C THR A 103 20.13 -21.73 17.15
N THR A 104 19.69 -22.88 16.64
CA THR A 104 20.08 -24.19 17.21
C THR A 104 21.61 -24.34 17.26
N THR A 105 22.32 -23.89 16.21
CA THR A 105 23.79 -23.92 16.19
C THR A 105 24.40 -23.08 17.32
N MET A 106 23.88 -21.86 17.58
CA MET A 106 24.36 -21.02 18.69
C MET A 106 24.06 -21.65 20.05
N ALA A 107 22.88 -22.26 20.20
CA ALA A 107 22.49 -22.94 21.43
C ALA A 107 23.39 -24.13 21.75
N ASP A 108 23.88 -24.83 20.72
CA ASP A 108 24.75 -26.02 20.86
C ASP A 108 26.25 -25.68 20.95
N GLN A 109 26.64 -24.44 20.63
CA GLN A 109 28.03 -23.98 20.75
C GLN A 109 28.41 -23.70 22.20
N ARG A 110 29.63 -24.14 22.59
CA ARG A 110 30.21 -23.77 23.88
C ARG A 110 30.72 -22.32 23.81
N MET A 111 30.12 -21.45 24.59
CA MET A 111 30.40 -20.02 24.58
C MET A 111 31.61 -19.68 25.46
N PRO A 112 32.46 -18.70 25.11
CA PRO A 112 33.49 -18.16 25.98
C PRO A 112 32.90 -17.54 27.26
N VAL A 113 33.65 -17.60 28.38
CA VAL A 113 33.23 -16.96 29.65
C VAL A 113 33.00 -15.47 29.43
N GLY A 114 31.77 -14.98 29.68
CA GLY A 114 31.39 -13.58 29.50
C GLY A 114 30.60 -13.28 28.22
N ALA A 115 30.47 -14.23 27.26
CA ALA A 115 29.70 -14.04 26.04
C ALA A 115 28.17 -14.23 26.21
N VAL A 116 27.73 -14.68 27.38
CA VAL A 116 26.33 -15.01 27.69
C VAL A 116 25.44 -13.79 27.96
N ASN A 117 26.01 -12.56 27.93
CA ASN A 117 25.30 -11.36 28.37
C ASN A 117 24.70 -10.49 27.25
N ALA A 118 24.70 -10.96 26.01
CA ALA A 118 23.94 -10.31 24.95
C ALA A 118 23.08 -11.38 24.27
N PRO A 119 21.83 -11.57 24.70
CA PRO A 119 20.91 -12.35 23.87
C PRO A 119 20.81 -11.62 22.54
N PRO A 120 20.99 -12.30 21.40
CA PRO A 120 20.49 -11.79 20.15
C PRO A 120 18.98 -11.62 20.35
N ASP A 121 18.33 -10.74 19.75
CA ASP A 121 16.92 -10.44 19.75
C ASP A 121 16.06 -11.08 20.87
N GLY A 122 15.47 -10.26 21.70
CA GLY A 122 14.61 -10.71 22.79
C GLY A 122 14.04 -9.53 23.56
N GLY A 123 13.02 -9.80 24.37
CA GLY A 123 12.34 -8.77 25.15
C GLY A 123 11.41 -9.34 26.19
N GLU A 124 10.62 -8.47 26.79
CA GLU A 124 9.57 -8.84 27.72
C GLU A 124 8.26 -9.14 26.97
N VAL A 125 7.59 -10.21 27.36
CA VAL A 125 6.23 -10.52 26.93
C VAL A 125 5.29 -9.40 27.36
N ASP A 126 4.48 -8.91 26.44
CA ASP A 126 3.57 -7.81 26.67
C ASP A 126 2.40 -8.16 27.60
N GLY A 127 1.53 -7.17 27.89
CA GLY A 127 0.38 -7.33 28.77
C GLY A 127 -0.67 -8.33 28.26
N TYR A 128 -0.66 -8.68 26.96
CA TYR A 128 -1.53 -9.69 26.35
C TYR A 128 -0.92 -11.09 26.39
N GLY A 129 0.26 -11.24 26.94
CA GLY A 129 0.98 -12.50 26.93
C GLY A 129 1.60 -12.82 25.60
N SER A 130 1.98 -11.82 24.82
CA SER A 130 2.42 -11.96 23.45
C SER A 130 3.82 -11.42 23.21
N PHE A 131 4.52 -12.01 22.23
CA PHE A 131 5.77 -11.54 21.68
C PHE A 131 5.90 -11.95 20.21
N LEU A 132 6.59 -11.16 19.38
CA LEU A 132 6.78 -11.43 17.95
C LEU A 132 8.24 -11.18 17.55
N PHE A 133 8.87 -12.22 17.01
CA PHE A 133 10.16 -12.12 16.33
C PHE A 133 9.92 -11.97 14.81
N ARG A 134 10.62 -11.03 14.19
CA ARG A 134 10.56 -10.75 12.75
C ARG A 134 11.92 -10.95 12.08
N ASN A 135 11.93 -11.01 10.75
CA ASN A 135 13.12 -11.10 9.91
C ASN A 135 14.00 -12.31 10.25
N LEU A 136 13.37 -13.44 10.53
CA LEU A 136 14.06 -14.67 10.83
C LEU A 136 14.41 -15.42 9.55
N ASP A 137 15.65 -15.92 9.47
CA ASP A 137 16.07 -16.75 8.34
C ASP A 137 15.39 -18.13 8.39
N ALA A 138 14.57 -18.43 7.37
CA ALA A 138 13.84 -19.69 7.25
C ALA A 138 14.74 -20.91 6.98
N THR A 139 16.02 -20.72 6.63
CA THR A 139 16.97 -21.83 6.46
C THR A 139 17.61 -22.29 7.77
N THR A 140 17.27 -21.64 8.87
CA THR A 140 17.87 -21.83 10.19
C THR A 140 16.84 -22.32 11.19
N ASP A 141 17.18 -23.40 11.90
CA ASP A 141 16.39 -23.86 13.05
C ASP A 141 16.57 -22.90 14.23
N TRP A 142 15.48 -22.42 14.76
CA TRP A 142 15.45 -21.47 15.87
C TRP A 142 15.00 -22.14 17.15
N ARG A 143 15.44 -21.61 18.31
CA ARG A 143 15.00 -22.02 19.65
C ARG A 143 14.69 -20.79 20.48
N LEU A 144 13.68 -20.89 21.33
CA LEU A 144 13.39 -19.84 22.32
C LEU A 144 14.06 -20.17 23.65
N VAL A 145 14.65 -19.13 24.25
CA VAL A 145 15.11 -19.15 25.64
C VAL A 145 14.10 -18.38 26.48
N VAL A 146 13.55 -19.02 27.49
CA VAL A 146 12.50 -18.49 28.36
C VAL A 146 13.08 -18.19 29.74
N ASP A 147 12.99 -16.94 30.20
CA ASP A 147 13.49 -16.45 31.48
C ASP A 147 14.97 -16.77 31.78
N GLY A 148 15.76 -17.03 30.73
CA GLY A 148 17.14 -17.50 30.88
C GLY A 148 17.29 -18.85 31.60
N ALA A 149 16.19 -19.57 31.84
CA ALA A 149 16.14 -20.80 32.65
C ALA A 149 15.81 -22.05 31.87
N SER A 150 15.18 -21.93 30.72
CA SER A 150 14.79 -23.04 29.86
C SER A 150 14.90 -22.70 28.39
N ILE A 151 14.99 -23.75 27.53
CA ILE A 151 15.08 -23.65 26.07
C ILE A 151 14.06 -24.55 25.42
N THR A 152 13.53 -24.16 24.25
CA THR A 152 12.55 -24.98 23.50
C THR A 152 13.24 -26.03 22.60
N GLU A 153 12.45 -26.95 22.07
CA GLU A 153 12.83 -27.71 20.87
C GLU A 153 13.03 -26.75 19.66
N PRO A 154 13.72 -27.21 18.61
CA PRO A 154 13.84 -26.42 17.39
C PRO A 154 12.49 -26.01 16.81
N ILE A 155 12.45 -24.82 16.21
CA ILE A 155 11.28 -24.21 15.56
C ILE A 155 11.66 -23.95 14.12
N ASP A 156 10.93 -24.54 13.18
CA ASP A 156 11.11 -24.33 11.75
C ASP A 156 10.26 -23.13 11.33
N VAL A 157 10.91 -22.09 10.84
CA VAL A 157 10.26 -20.88 10.31
C VAL A 157 9.93 -21.10 8.84
N LEU A 158 8.75 -20.67 8.40
CA LEU A 158 8.30 -20.86 7.02
C LEU A 158 9.07 -19.96 6.05
N ALA A 159 9.45 -20.54 4.90
CA ALA A 159 10.06 -19.77 3.81
C ALA A 159 9.00 -19.02 2.97
N ARG A 160 9.45 -18.00 2.25
CA ARG A 160 8.58 -17.16 1.39
C ARG A 160 7.88 -17.95 0.28
N ASP A 161 8.51 -19.00 -0.23
CA ASP A 161 8.04 -19.86 -1.31
C ASP A 161 7.45 -21.18 -0.83
N GLU A 162 7.29 -21.36 0.47
CA GLU A 162 6.62 -22.50 1.05
C GLU A 162 5.12 -22.29 1.07
N HIS A 163 4.38 -23.14 0.35
CA HIS A 163 2.93 -23.03 0.22
C HIS A 163 2.21 -24.22 0.84
N PRO A 164 1.06 -24.03 1.50
CA PRO A 164 0.22 -25.11 1.98
C PRO A 164 -0.26 -26.03 0.84
N ASP A 165 -0.57 -27.28 1.20
CA ASP A 165 -1.26 -28.18 0.29
C ASP A 165 -2.64 -27.57 -0.09
N PRO A 166 -3.10 -27.67 -1.34
CA PRO A 166 -4.41 -27.18 -1.77
C PRO A 166 -5.59 -27.68 -0.91
N ALA A 167 -5.45 -28.84 -0.26
CA ALA A 167 -6.46 -29.35 0.66
C ALA A 167 -6.68 -28.43 1.87
N PHE A 168 -5.63 -27.75 2.36
CA PHE A 168 -5.73 -26.78 3.44
C PHE A 168 -6.75 -25.67 3.15
N PHE A 169 -6.77 -25.18 1.90
CA PHE A 169 -7.72 -24.16 1.48
C PHE A 169 -9.11 -24.72 1.24
N ALA A 170 -9.20 -25.90 0.63
CA ALA A 170 -10.46 -26.56 0.30
C ALA A 170 -11.26 -27.05 1.53
N GLU A 171 -10.59 -27.27 2.66
CA GLU A 171 -11.24 -27.64 3.93
C GLU A 171 -11.91 -26.45 4.63
N GLN A 172 -11.60 -25.23 4.23
CA GLN A 172 -12.20 -24.02 4.77
C GLN A 172 -13.54 -23.71 4.10
N SER A 173 -14.57 -23.38 4.86
CA SER A 173 -15.89 -23.06 4.34
C SER A 173 -16.27 -21.62 4.69
N LEU A 174 -16.52 -20.81 3.66
CA LEU A 174 -16.91 -19.41 3.79
C LEU A 174 -18.38 -19.23 3.38
N ALA A 175 -19.20 -18.78 4.33
CA ALA A 175 -20.60 -18.48 4.12
C ALA A 175 -20.82 -16.96 3.88
N PRO A 176 -21.96 -16.53 3.29
CA PRO A 176 -22.32 -15.13 3.23
C PRO A 176 -22.30 -14.45 4.62
N GLY A 177 -21.71 -13.27 4.71
CA GLY A 177 -21.47 -12.52 5.96
C GLY A 177 -20.02 -12.62 6.45
N VAL A 178 -19.84 -12.37 7.76
CA VAL A 178 -18.51 -12.37 8.38
C VAL A 178 -17.99 -13.78 8.58
N ASN A 179 -16.73 -13.99 8.22
CA ASN A 179 -16.00 -15.26 8.33
C ASN A 179 -14.58 -14.97 8.84
N TYR A 180 -13.86 -16.04 9.19
CA TYR A 180 -12.44 -16.03 9.50
C TYR A 180 -11.72 -17.03 8.62
N ILE A 181 -10.76 -16.56 7.82
CA ILE A 181 -9.92 -17.39 6.94
C ILE A 181 -8.64 -17.71 7.69
N GLU A 182 -8.31 -18.98 7.82
CA GLU A 182 -7.07 -19.45 8.45
C GLU A 182 -5.91 -19.35 7.46
N MET A 183 -4.83 -18.70 7.88
CA MET A 183 -3.58 -18.58 7.14
C MET A 183 -2.64 -19.73 7.48
N ARG A 184 -1.60 -19.94 6.66
CA ARG A 184 -0.61 -21.02 6.80
C ARG A 184 0.07 -21.10 8.17
N ASP A 185 0.13 -20.00 8.90
CA ASP A 185 0.73 -19.90 10.23
C ASP A 185 -0.30 -19.99 11.38
N GLY A 186 -1.55 -20.31 11.05
CA GLY A 186 -2.66 -20.39 12.01
C GLY A 186 -3.27 -19.04 12.37
N THR A 187 -2.76 -17.93 11.85
CA THR A 187 -3.42 -16.61 11.99
C THR A 187 -4.75 -16.62 11.24
N THR A 188 -5.80 -16.04 11.83
CA THR A 188 -7.10 -15.92 11.16
C THR A 188 -7.36 -14.50 10.70
N LEU A 189 -7.75 -14.32 9.43
CA LEU A 189 -8.14 -13.04 8.86
C LEU A 189 -9.66 -12.93 8.77
N SER A 190 -10.19 -11.78 9.20
CA SER A 190 -11.61 -11.48 9.07
C SER A 190 -11.97 -11.17 7.61
N ALA A 191 -13.03 -11.78 7.13
CA ALA A 191 -13.55 -11.64 5.78
C ALA A 191 -15.06 -11.42 5.79
N ASN A 192 -15.56 -10.57 4.90
CA ASN A 192 -16.99 -10.38 4.67
C ASN A 192 -17.36 -10.82 3.27
N VAL A 193 -18.17 -11.87 3.15
CA VAL A 193 -18.63 -12.43 1.89
C VAL A 193 -20.02 -11.87 1.54
N VAL A 194 -20.11 -11.22 0.38
CA VAL A 194 -21.37 -10.67 -0.15
C VAL A 194 -21.66 -11.25 -1.53
N LEU A 195 -22.69 -12.05 -1.65
CA LEU A 195 -23.08 -12.66 -2.91
C LEU A 195 -24.12 -11.78 -3.66
N PRO A 196 -24.10 -11.76 -5.01
CA PRO A 196 -25.07 -10.98 -5.80
C PRO A 196 -26.47 -11.57 -5.78
N GLY A 197 -26.64 -12.80 -5.33
CA GLY A 197 -27.89 -13.53 -5.24
C GLY A 197 -27.81 -14.71 -4.27
N PRO A 198 -28.85 -15.57 -4.23
CA PRO A 198 -28.83 -16.79 -3.43
C PRO A 198 -27.64 -17.68 -3.79
N ILE A 199 -27.09 -18.38 -2.80
CA ILE A 199 -25.90 -19.24 -3.00
C ILE A 199 -26.17 -20.35 -4.03
N GLU A 200 -27.41 -20.83 -4.12
CA GLU A 200 -27.86 -21.84 -5.06
C GLU A 200 -27.90 -21.37 -6.52
N ASP A 201 -27.92 -20.06 -6.77
CA ASP A 201 -27.90 -19.48 -8.12
C ASP A 201 -26.45 -19.28 -8.63
N GLY A 202 -25.44 -19.60 -7.80
CA GLY A 202 -24.03 -19.58 -8.19
C GLY A 202 -23.60 -20.74 -9.08
N PRO A 203 -22.32 -20.88 -9.42
CA PRO A 203 -21.22 -20.06 -8.93
C PRO A 203 -21.16 -18.66 -9.53
N TYR A 204 -20.59 -17.72 -8.81
CA TYR A 204 -20.50 -16.31 -9.19
C TYR A 204 -19.07 -15.92 -9.53
N PRO A 205 -18.82 -15.09 -10.57
CA PRO A 205 -17.53 -14.42 -10.71
C PRO A 205 -17.22 -13.66 -9.44
N THR A 206 -15.99 -13.76 -8.95
CA THR A 206 -15.64 -13.33 -7.59
C THR A 206 -14.51 -12.32 -7.63
N VAL A 207 -14.64 -11.25 -6.85
CA VAL A 207 -13.58 -10.27 -6.62
C VAL A 207 -13.24 -10.17 -5.14
N VAL A 208 -11.96 -10.00 -4.86
CA VAL A 208 -11.39 -9.83 -3.51
C VAL A 208 -10.85 -8.41 -3.35
N GLU A 209 -11.24 -7.74 -2.28
CA GLU A 209 -10.60 -6.54 -1.76
C GLU A 209 -9.81 -6.91 -0.52
N TYR A 210 -8.50 -6.66 -0.52
CA TYR A 210 -7.59 -7.02 0.55
C TYR A 210 -6.81 -5.80 1.02
N SER A 211 -7.10 -5.31 2.23
CA SER A 211 -6.41 -4.11 2.75
C SER A 211 -6.45 -3.99 4.27
N GLY A 212 -5.67 -3.04 4.79
CA GLY A 212 -5.71 -2.64 6.20
C GLY A 212 -6.82 -1.61 6.53
N TYR A 213 -7.66 -1.24 5.55
CA TYR A 213 -8.87 -0.44 5.80
C TYR A 213 -9.96 -1.30 6.47
N THR A 214 -11.20 -1.14 6.09
CA THR A 214 -12.33 -1.85 6.68
C THR A 214 -13.12 -2.72 5.68
N PRO A 215 -12.48 -3.46 4.75
CA PRO A 215 -13.21 -4.22 3.73
C PRO A 215 -14.06 -5.35 4.31
N ALA A 216 -13.69 -5.87 5.49
CA ALA A 216 -14.45 -6.91 6.18
C ALA A 216 -15.59 -6.38 7.07
N ASP A 217 -15.77 -5.06 7.19
CA ASP A 217 -16.90 -4.47 7.92
C ASP A 217 -18.23 -4.83 7.23
N PRO A 218 -19.11 -5.62 7.86
CA PRO A 218 -20.38 -5.99 7.28
C PRO A 218 -21.32 -4.79 7.06
N ASN A 219 -21.17 -3.73 7.87
CA ASN A 219 -21.99 -2.51 7.83
C ASN A 219 -21.34 -1.39 7.03
N GLY A 220 -20.04 -1.49 6.72
CA GLY A 220 -19.32 -0.54 5.91
C GLY A 220 -19.90 -0.43 4.50
N THR A 221 -19.66 0.68 3.84
CA THR A 221 -19.91 0.86 2.41
C THR A 221 -18.59 0.72 1.65
N GLY A 222 -18.63 0.41 0.36
CA GLY A 222 -17.40 0.24 -0.41
C GLY A 222 -17.60 -0.53 -1.71
N PHE A 223 -16.57 -1.21 -2.15
CA PHE A 223 -16.61 -1.94 -3.41
C PHE A 223 -17.65 -3.06 -3.43
N LYS A 224 -18.10 -3.59 -2.29
CA LYS A 224 -19.24 -4.51 -2.23
C LYS A 224 -20.51 -3.93 -2.89
N ASP A 225 -20.76 -2.61 -2.67
CA ASP A 225 -21.94 -1.93 -3.20
C ASP A 225 -21.80 -1.63 -4.70
N LEU A 226 -20.59 -1.65 -5.22
CA LEU A 226 -20.28 -1.53 -6.64
C LEU A 226 -20.36 -2.89 -7.36
N PHE A 227 -19.65 -3.90 -6.85
CA PHE A 227 -19.47 -5.17 -7.58
C PHE A 227 -20.65 -6.13 -7.46
N THR A 228 -21.35 -6.13 -6.31
CA THR A 228 -22.51 -7.02 -6.13
C THR A 228 -23.64 -6.73 -7.13
N PRO A 229 -24.03 -5.46 -7.40
CA PRO A 229 -24.99 -5.18 -8.46
C PRO A 229 -24.51 -5.53 -9.88
N LEU A 230 -23.18 -5.52 -10.11
CA LEU A 230 -22.57 -5.95 -11.37
C LEU A 230 -22.56 -7.49 -11.53
N GLY A 231 -23.05 -8.23 -10.53
CA GLY A 231 -23.19 -9.68 -10.56
C GLY A 231 -21.96 -10.44 -10.07
N TYR A 232 -21.06 -9.77 -9.37
CA TYR A 232 -19.90 -10.40 -8.73
C TYR A 232 -20.19 -10.76 -7.28
N ALA A 233 -19.68 -11.91 -6.83
CA ALA A 233 -19.45 -12.12 -5.42
C ALA A 233 -18.28 -11.21 -4.98
N TYR A 234 -18.45 -10.55 -3.86
CA TYR A 234 -17.43 -9.70 -3.26
C TYR A 234 -16.95 -10.32 -1.95
N VAL A 235 -15.64 -10.35 -1.76
CA VAL A 235 -15.01 -10.76 -0.50
C VAL A 235 -14.04 -9.67 -0.05
N GLY A 236 -14.44 -8.95 0.99
CA GLY A 236 -13.60 -7.94 1.63
C GLY A 236 -12.83 -8.55 2.79
N VAL A 237 -11.50 -8.49 2.77
CA VAL A 237 -10.63 -9.12 3.77
C VAL A 237 -9.71 -8.10 4.42
N ASN A 238 -9.78 -8.02 5.75
CA ASN A 238 -8.86 -7.20 6.53
C ASN A 238 -7.50 -7.90 6.63
N MET A 239 -6.43 -7.15 6.34
CA MET A 239 -5.06 -7.62 6.53
C MET A 239 -4.78 -7.97 7.99
N ARG A 240 -3.76 -8.85 8.19
CA ARG A 240 -3.31 -9.17 9.56
C ARG A 240 -3.01 -7.89 10.34
N GLY A 241 -3.35 -7.92 11.60
CA GLY A 241 -3.15 -6.79 12.47
C GLY A 241 -4.19 -5.67 12.32
N THR A 242 -5.31 -5.84 11.55
CA THR A 242 -6.37 -4.82 11.39
C THR A 242 -7.77 -5.41 11.60
N GLY A 243 -8.72 -4.59 12.03
CA GLY A 243 -10.10 -5.01 12.28
C GLY A 243 -10.20 -6.21 13.23
N CYS A 244 -10.92 -7.24 12.82
CA CYS A 244 -11.02 -8.50 13.56
C CYS A 244 -9.98 -9.56 13.13
N SER A 245 -9.04 -9.21 12.22
CA SER A 245 -7.96 -10.11 11.82
C SER A 245 -6.91 -10.25 12.91
N GLY A 246 -6.35 -11.44 13.07
CA GLY A 246 -5.25 -11.73 13.99
C GLY A 246 -3.91 -11.18 13.51
N GLY A 247 -2.86 -11.46 14.29
CA GLY A 247 -1.51 -11.04 13.97
C GLY A 247 -1.18 -9.61 14.36
N SER A 248 0.00 -9.16 13.94
CA SER A 248 0.53 -7.82 14.15
C SER A 248 0.53 -7.06 12.83
N PHE A 249 0.37 -5.73 12.90
CA PHE A 249 0.29 -4.87 11.73
C PHE A 249 1.62 -4.20 11.41
N ARG A 250 2.06 -4.37 10.15
CA ARG A 250 3.06 -3.55 9.47
C ARG A 250 2.68 -3.51 8.00
N TYR A 251 2.35 -2.34 7.44
CA TYR A 251 1.90 -2.24 6.05
C TYR A 251 2.96 -2.81 5.08
N PHE A 252 2.49 -3.58 4.11
CA PHE A 252 3.27 -4.21 3.04
C PHE A 252 4.38 -5.18 3.50
N GLU A 253 4.39 -5.61 4.78
CA GLU A 253 5.28 -6.67 5.25
C GLU A 253 5.07 -7.94 4.42
N TYR A 254 6.14 -8.69 4.13
CA TYR A 254 6.04 -9.83 3.20
C TYR A 254 5.03 -10.89 3.65
N VAL A 255 4.87 -11.10 4.94
CA VAL A 255 3.85 -12.01 5.48
C VAL A 255 2.43 -11.62 5.06
N GLN A 256 2.14 -10.33 4.85
CA GLN A 256 0.84 -9.90 4.30
C GLN A 256 0.68 -10.31 2.83
N SER A 257 1.78 -10.42 2.07
CA SER A 257 1.72 -10.93 0.69
C SER A 257 1.34 -12.41 0.67
N THR A 258 1.89 -13.21 1.59
CA THR A 258 1.56 -14.64 1.72
C THR A 258 0.15 -14.86 2.30
N ASP A 259 -0.32 -13.99 3.19
CA ASP A 259 -1.72 -13.98 3.64
C ASP A 259 -2.68 -13.71 2.46
N GLY A 260 -2.30 -12.78 1.58
CA GLY A 260 -3.07 -12.52 0.37
C GLY A 260 -3.11 -13.72 -0.58
N TYR A 261 -2.00 -14.47 -0.71
CA TYR A 261 -1.98 -15.75 -1.42
C TYR A 261 -2.98 -16.73 -0.80
N ASP A 262 -2.91 -16.96 0.50
CA ASP A 262 -3.79 -17.88 1.21
C ASP A 262 -5.26 -17.45 1.11
N THR A 263 -5.51 -16.15 1.17
CA THR A 263 -6.85 -15.56 0.96
C THR A 263 -7.40 -15.88 -0.44
N VAL A 264 -6.61 -15.66 -1.49
CA VAL A 264 -7.00 -15.93 -2.88
C VAL A 264 -7.34 -17.41 -3.04
N GLU A 265 -6.49 -18.32 -2.57
CA GLU A 265 -6.70 -19.76 -2.69
C GLU A 265 -7.92 -20.24 -1.88
N ALA A 266 -8.09 -19.74 -0.64
CA ALA A 266 -9.23 -20.11 0.20
C ALA A 266 -10.56 -19.63 -0.36
N VAL A 267 -10.62 -18.41 -0.92
CA VAL A 267 -11.83 -17.87 -1.57
C VAL A 267 -12.13 -18.59 -2.87
N ALA A 268 -11.13 -18.85 -3.70
CA ALA A 268 -11.27 -19.57 -4.95
C ALA A 268 -11.74 -21.02 -4.76
N ALA A 269 -11.36 -21.67 -3.67
CA ALA A 269 -11.78 -23.03 -3.34
C ALA A 269 -13.27 -23.15 -2.98
N GLN A 270 -14.00 -22.03 -2.80
CA GLN A 270 -15.41 -22.06 -2.39
C GLN A 270 -16.33 -22.50 -3.53
N PRO A 271 -17.36 -23.33 -3.25
CA PRO A 271 -18.26 -23.84 -4.28
C PRO A 271 -19.11 -22.76 -4.98
N TRP A 272 -19.19 -21.57 -4.40
CA TRP A 272 -19.87 -20.42 -4.98
C TRP A 272 -18.95 -19.53 -5.83
N ALA A 273 -17.62 -19.78 -5.85
CA ALA A 273 -16.67 -19.06 -6.69
C ALA A 273 -16.63 -19.68 -8.09
N PHE A 274 -16.81 -18.85 -9.12
CA PHE A 274 -16.86 -19.30 -10.51
C PHE A 274 -15.51 -19.84 -10.98
N GLU A 275 -15.50 -21.07 -11.50
CA GLU A 275 -14.33 -21.77 -12.03
C GLU A 275 -13.11 -21.84 -11.07
N ASN A 276 -13.34 -21.75 -9.77
CA ASN A 276 -12.29 -21.80 -8.74
C ASN A 276 -11.20 -20.73 -8.95
N HIS A 277 -11.58 -19.53 -9.37
CA HIS A 277 -10.66 -18.41 -9.47
C HIS A 277 -11.31 -17.09 -9.05
N VAL A 278 -10.46 -16.11 -8.74
CA VAL A 278 -10.88 -14.79 -8.29
C VAL A 278 -10.07 -13.69 -8.96
N GLY A 279 -10.67 -12.50 -9.10
CA GLY A 279 -9.94 -11.27 -9.40
C GLY A 279 -9.68 -10.46 -8.14
N MET A 280 -8.70 -9.57 -8.15
CA MET A 280 -8.52 -8.58 -7.10
C MET A 280 -8.87 -7.18 -7.60
N VAL A 281 -9.49 -6.40 -6.72
CA VAL A 281 -9.96 -5.03 -7.00
C VAL A 281 -9.57 -4.07 -5.89
N GLY A 282 -9.34 -2.81 -6.22
CA GLY A 282 -9.08 -1.78 -5.22
C GLY A 282 -8.38 -0.54 -5.77
N VAL A 283 -8.52 0.55 -5.03
CA VAL A 283 -7.85 1.84 -5.27
C VAL A 283 -7.01 2.17 -4.06
N SER A 284 -5.82 2.76 -4.23
CA SER A 284 -4.97 3.12 -3.10
C SER A 284 -4.45 1.88 -2.35
N TYR A 285 -4.58 1.81 -1.05
CA TYR A 285 -4.09 0.69 -0.25
C TYR A 285 -4.55 -0.68 -0.80
N PRO A 286 -5.86 -0.96 -1.04
CA PRO A 286 -6.26 -2.22 -1.68
C PRO A 286 -5.84 -2.32 -3.17
N GLY A 287 -5.45 -1.23 -3.82
CA GLY A 287 -4.80 -1.25 -5.14
C GLY A 287 -3.35 -1.70 -5.03
N ILE A 288 -2.59 -1.07 -4.14
CA ILE A 288 -1.18 -1.36 -3.90
C ILE A 288 -0.99 -2.81 -3.43
N SER A 289 -1.83 -3.28 -2.51
CA SER A 289 -1.75 -4.64 -1.96
C SER A 289 -1.85 -5.73 -3.02
N GLN A 290 -2.57 -5.50 -4.12
CA GLN A 290 -2.66 -6.46 -5.22
C GLN A 290 -1.29 -6.75 -5.85
N LEU A 291 -0.41 -5.74 -5.94
CA LEU A 291 0.95 -5.93 -6.45
C LEU A 291 1.76 -6.85 -5.53
N PHE A 292 1.62 -6.65 -4.22
CA PHE A 292 2.29 -7.47 -3.20
C PHE A 292 1.76 -8.90 -3.16
N VAL A 293 0.46 -9.11 -3.36
CA VAL A 293 -0.13 -10.45 -3.44
C VAL A 293 0.24 -11.13 -4.75
N ALA A 294 0.08 -10.46 -5.89
CA ALA A 294 0.29 -11.07 -7.20
C ALA A 294 1.75 -11.48 -7.47
N GLN A 295 2.76 -10.84 -6.80
CA GLN A 295 4.15 -11.30 -6.89
C GLN A 295 4.37 -12.70 -6.31
N THR A 296 3.49 -13.17 -5.41
CA THR A 296 3.54 -14.53 -4.85
C THR A 296 2.91 -15.57 -5.78
N GLN A 297 2.31 -15.14 -6.87
CA GLN A 297 1.76 -15.95 -7.96
C GLN A 297 0.71 -17.00 -7.50
N PRO A 298 -0.38 -16.59 -6.81
CA PRO A 298 -1.42 -17.54 -6.43
C PRO A 298 -2.02 -18.21 -7.68
N PRO A 299 -2.07 -19.54 -7.77
CA PRO A 299 -2.57 -20.24 -8.95
C PRO A 299 -4.02 -19.90 -9.32
N SER A 300 -4.84 -19.53 -8.34
CA SER A 300 -6.25 -19.22 -8.51
C SER A 300 -6.53 -17.73 -8.76
N LEU A 301 -5.49 -16.90 -8.90
CA LEU A 301 -5.63 -15.48 -9.23
C LEU A 301 -5.85 -15.30 -10.75
N ALA A 302 -7.03 -14.83 -11.15
CA ALA A 302 -7.39 -14.67 -12.57
C ALA A 302 -6.91 -13.35 -13.16
N ALA A 303 -6.98 -12.26 -12.39
CA ALA A 303 -6.60 -10.92 -12.83
C ALA A 303 -6.47 -9.97 -11.64
N ILE A 304 -5.74 -8.87 -11.83
CA ILE A 304 -5.65 -7.77 -10.88
C ILE A 304 -5.98 -6.42 -11.52
N THR A 305 -6.55 -5.52 -10.71
CA THR A 305 -6.87 -4.14 -11.12
C THR A 305 -6.33 -3.15 -10.07
N PRO A 306 -5.00 -2.99 -10.01
CA PRO A 306 -4.35 -2.13 -9.03
C PRO A 306 -4.42 -0.66 -9.46
N PHE A 307 -5.31 0.12 -8.85
CA PHE A 307 -5.51 1.52 -9.18
C PHE A 307 -4.88 2.44 -8.14
N SER A 308 -4.39 3.60 -8.59
CA SER A 308 -3.72 4.62 -7.78
C SER A 308 -2.64 4.02 -6.89
N VAL A 309 -1.62 3.44 -7.52
CA VAL A 309 -0.56 2.68 -6.88
C VAL A 309 0.75 3.45 -6.81
N ILE A 310 1.68 2.92 -6.04
CA ILE A 310 3.06 3.41 -5.91
C ILE A 310 4.03 2.48 -6.61
N ASP A 311 5.12 3.03 -7.15
CA ASP A 311 6.27 2.24 -7.63
C ASP A 311 7.24 1.88 -6.48
N ASP A 312 7.26 2.71 -5.45
CA ASP A 312 8.22 2.67 -4.35
C ASP A 312 7.65 3.45 -3.16
N SER A 313 7.42 2.82 -2.03
CA SER A 313 6.83 3.50 -0.86
C SER A 313 7.68 4.66 -0.36
N TYR A 314 9.00 4.52 -0.41
CA TYR A 314 9.92 5.55 0.04
C TYR A 314 9.91 6.75 -0.93
N ASN A 315 10.31 6.53 -2.19
CA ASN A 315 10.51 7.61 -3.16
C ASN A 315 9.21 8.22 -3.71
N SER A 316 8.10 7.47 -3.68
CA SER A 316 6.80 7.99 -4.16
C SER A 316 6.03 8.73 -3.09
N THR A 317 6.07 8.21 -1.84
CA THR A 317 5.10 8.63 -0.83
C THR A 317 5.76 9.18 0.44
N LEU A 318 6.75 8.48 1.01
CA LEU A 318 7.36 8.91 2.28
C LEU A 318 8.31 10.09 2.10
N TYR A 319 9.19 10.01 1.10
CA TYR A 319 10.22 11.02 0.82
C TYR A 319 10.28 11.33 -0.69
N PRO A 320 9.19 11.85 -1.30
CA PRO A 320 9.21 12.22 -2.71
C PRO A 320 10.26 13.31 -2.95
N GLY A 321 11.22 13.02 -3.86
CA GLY A 321 12.35 13.92 -4.10
C GLY A 321 13.33 14.06 -2.94
N GLY A 322 13.26 13.19 -1.93
CA GLY A 322 14.07 13.26 -0.71
C GLY A 322 13.46 14.14 0.39
N ILE A 323 12.27 14.70 0.18
CA ILE A 323 11.58 15.60 1.12
C ILE A 323 10.53 14.80 1.89
N LEU A 324 10.59 14.84 3.23
CA LEU A 324 9.62 14.15 4.08
C LEU A 324 8.19 14.66 3.83
N ASN A 325 7.32 13.75 3.42
CA ASN A 325 5.91 14.05 3.18
C ASN A 325 5.10 14.06 4.48
N THR A 326 5.10 15.20 5.17
CA THR A 326 4.31 15.41 6.39
C THR A 326 2.84 15.70 6.10
N GLY A 327 2.49 16.10 4.89
CA GLY A 327 1.13 16.43 4.48
C GLY A 327 0.22 15.20 4.41
N PHE A 328 0.70 14.13 3.78
CA PHE A 328 -0.07 12.89 3.60
C PHE A 328 0.56 11.70 4.34
N ALA A 329 1.80 11.32 3.99
CA ALA A 329 2.34 10.01 4.34
C ALA A 329 2.46 9.77 5.85
N VAL A 330 2.95 10.75 6.61
CA VAL A 330 3.10 10.64 8.07
C VAL A 330 1.74 10.50 8.73
N LYS A 331 0.77 11.33 8.32
CA LYS A 331 -0.59 11.26 8.87
C LYS A 331 -1.29 9.94 8.52
N TRP A 332 -1.21 9.52 7.25
CA TRP A 332 -1.77 8.24 6.82
C TRP A 332 -1.16 7.07 7.63
N THR A 333 0.16 7.06 7.81
CA THR A 333 0.83 6.06 8.63
C THR A 333 0.32 6.07 10.06
N GLN A 334 0.17 7.27 10.68
CA GLN A 334 -0.38 7.37 12.03
C GLN A 334 -1.80 6.81 12.13
N ASP A 335 -2.68 7.12 11.16
CA ASP A 335 -4.04 6.57 11.12
C ASP A 335 -4.01 5.03 10.98
N ARG A 336 -3.07 4.47 10.21
CA ARG A 336 -2.91 3.00 10.11
C ARG A 336 -2.39 2.39 11.40
N VAL A 337 -1.43 3.03 12.05
CA VAL A 337 -0.94 2.62 13.38
C VAL A 337 -2.10 2.62 14.40
N ASP A 338 -2.90 3.68 14.43
CA ASP A 338 -4.03 3.79 15.36
C ASP A 338 -5.11 2.71 15.09
N ASN A 339 -5.41 2.42 13.83
CA ASN A 339 -6.30 1.33 13.42
C ASN A 339 -5.73 -0.07 13.74
N GLY A 340 -4.41 -0.20 13.79
CA GLY A 340 -3.71 -1.42 14.18
C GLY A 340 -3.60 -1.64 15.69
N LYS A 341 -3.93 -0.66 16.53
CA LYS A 341 -3.92 -0.82 18.00
C LYS A 341 -4.96 -1.83 18.48
N PRO A 342 -4.80 -2.42 19.68
CA PRO A 342 -5.80 -3.33 20.21
C PRO A 342 -7.12 -2.60 20.47
N ALA A 343 -8.24 -3.27 20.17
CA ALA A 343 -9.60 -2.78 20.42
C ALA A 343 -10.05 -3.01 21.87
N ILE A 344 -9.40 -3.93 22.59
CA ILE A 344 -9.70 -4.29 23.98
C ILE A 344 -8.42 -4.36 24.80
N THR A 345 -8.56 -4.17 26.12
CA THR A 345 -7.48 -4.43 27.10
C THR A 345 -7.25 -5.94 27.27
N PRO A 346 -6.14 -6.38 27.91
CA PRO A 346 -5.94 -7.77 28.28
C PRO A 346 -7.04 -8.35 29.18
N THR A 347 -7.80 -7.50 29.86
CA THR A 347 -8.92 -7.89 30.71
C THR A 347 -10.27 -7.87 29.99
N GLY A 348 -10.29 -7.53 28.69
CA GLY A 348 -11.50 -7.55 27.84
C GLY A 348 -12.32 -6.26 27.84
N GLU A 349 -11.80 -5.16 28.36
CA GLU A 349 -12.47 -3.86 28.34
C GLU A 349 -12.19 -3.14 27.01
N ILE A 350 -13.21 -2.51 26.40
CA ILE A 350 -13.06 -1.77 25.14
C ILE A 350 -12.12 -0.58 25.32
N ILE A 351 -11.21 -0.40 24.39
CA ILE A 351 -10.29 0.75 24.28
C ILE A 351 -10.89 1.72 23.25
N GLU A 352 -11.39 2.86 23.71
CA GLU A 352 -12.09 3.83 22.86
C GLU A 352 -11.17 4.41 21.76
N THR A 353 -9.92 4.68 22.09
CA THR A 353 -8.94 5.35 21.20
C THR A 353 -8.11 4.39 20.33
N GLY A 354 -8.35 3.08 20.40
CA GLY A 354 -7.57 2.07 19.68
C GLY A 354 -8.42 1.20 18.76
N GLY A 355 -7.80 0.68 17.71
CA GLY A 355 -8.42 -0.25 16.78
C GLY A 355 -9.54 0.32 15.92
N GLN A 356 -10.05 -0.49 15.03
CA GLN A 356 -11.16 -0.12 14.15
C GLN A 356 -12.52 -0.21 14.88
N GLY A 357 -13.43 0.75 14.60
CA GLY A 357 -14.72 0.84 15.26
C GLY A 357 -15.57 -0.42 15.13
N TRP A 358 -15.68 -0.97 13.92
CA TRP A 358 -16.46 -2.18 13.67
C TRP A 358 -15.96 -3.42 14.44
N ALA A 359 -14.64 -3.51 14.71
CA ALA A 359 -14.08 -4.58 15.53
C ALA A 359 -14.52 -4.44 17.00
N LYS A 360 -14.58 -3.21 17.52
CA LYS A 360 -15.14 -2.94 18.86
C LYS A 360 -16.61 -3.34 18.96
N ASP A 361 -17.38 -3.04 17.90
CA ASP A 361 -18.79 -3.42 17.80
C ASP A 361 -18.96 -4.94 17.75
N ALA A 362 -18.15 -5.65 16.95
CA ALA A 362 -18.15 -7.10 16.86
C ALA A 362 -17.83 -7.76 18.22
N ILE A 363 -16.79 -7.29 18.91
CA ILE A 363 -16.39 -7.79 20.23
C ILE A 363 -17.51 -7.51 21.25
N THR A 364 -18.11 -6.31 21.23
CA THR A 364 -19.24 -5.95 22.10
C THR A 364 -20.46 -6.84 21.84
N ALA A 365 -20.65 -7.26 20.59
CA ALA A 365 -21.69 -8.21 20.20
C ALA A 365 -21.39 -9.67 20.57
N GLY A 366 -20.19 -9.96 21.09
CA GLY A 366 -19.79 -11.28 21.58
C GLY A 366 -19.01 -12.09 20.56
N ASP A 367 -18.28 -11.46 19.64
CA ASP A 367 -17.35 -12.15 18.75
C ASP A 367 -16.04 -12.47 19.48
N ASP A 368 -15.98 -13.69 20.04
CA ASP A 368 -14.82 -14.16 20.80
C ASP A 368 -13.57 -14.35 19.92
N VAL A 369 -13.73 -14.62 18.61
CA VAL A 369 -12.61 -14.75 17.68
C VAL A 369 -11.98 -13.38 17.43
N CYS A 370 -12.81 -12.36 17.17
CA CYS A 370 -12.33 -10.98 17.05
C CYS A 370 -11.58 -10.52 18.31
N ALA A 371 -12.10 -10.87 19.51
CA ALA A 371 -11.45 -10.53 20.76
C ALA A 371 -10.09 -11.25 20.92
N ALA A 372 -10.02 -12.55 20.64
CA ALA A 372 -8.77 -13.33 20.71
C ALA A 372 -7.69 -12.82 19.72
N ASN A 373 -8.12 -12.39 18.55
CA ASN A 373 -7.28 -11.86 17.49
C ASN A 373 -6.60 -10.52 17.83
N GLN A 374 -6.95 -9.86 18.93
CA GLN A 374 -6.28 -8.64 19.40
C GLN A 374 -4.93 -8.90 20.09
N SER A 375 -4.59 -10.14 20.37
CA SER A 375 -3.47 -10.51 21.26
C SER A 375 -2.10 -10.03 20.79
N LEU A 376 -1.82 -9.94 19.48
CA LEU A 376 -0.52 -9.52 18.92
C LEU A 376 -0.45 -8.03 18.57
N ARG A 377 -1.48 -7.24 18.86
CA ARG A 377 -1.55 -5.82 18.46
C ARG A 377 -0.53 -4.93 19.15
N MET A 378 -0.05 -5.29 20.33
CA MET A 378 1.03 -4.56 21.01
C MET A 378 2.43 -4.85 20.42
N GLN A 379 2.51 -5.81 19.48
CA GLN A 379 3.74 -6.16 18.77
C GLN A 379 3.88 -5.41 17.44
N ASN A 380 3.03 -4.41 17.18
CA ASN A 380 3.16 -3.53 16.03
C ASN A 380 4.43 -2.69 16.17
N PRO A 381 5.23 -2.52 15.09
CA PRO A 381 6.38 -1.61 15.13
C PRO A 381 5.93 -0.15 15.18
N GLU A 382 6.83 0.72 15.65
CA GLU A 382 6.63 2.17 15.73
C GLU A 382 6.85 2.82 14.35
N LEU A 383 5.96 2.54 13.39
CA LEU A 383 6.14 2.90 11.97
C LEU A 383 6.39 4.40 11.73
N VAL A 384 5.75 5.27 12.52
CA VAL A 384 5.98 6.72 12.38
C VAL A 384 7.39 7.09 12.81
N ALA A 385 7.90 6.48 13.89
CA ALA A 385 9.29 6.70 14.32
C ALA A 385 10.27 6.16 13.27
N GLU A 386 10.00 4.97 12.71
CA GLU A 386 10.82 4.39 11.63
C GLU A 386 10.96 5.33 10.42
N ILE A 387 9.88 6.05 10.04
CA ILE A 387 9.92 7.02 8.95
C ILE A 387 10.94 8.13 9.29
N PHE A 388 10.86 8.73 10.48
CA PHE A 388 11.75 9.80 10.88
C PHE A 388 13.21 9.34 11.08
N ASP A 389 13.40 8.10 11.53
CA ASP A 389 14.73 7.52 11.76
C ASP A 389 15.41 7.03 10.47
N SER A 390 14.67 6.95 9.36
CA SER A 390 15.16 6.46 8.07
C SER A 390 15.07 7.53 6.98
N PRO A 391 15.79 8.67 7.11
CA PRO A 391 15.68 9.77 6.13
C PRO A 391 16.36 9.48 4.79
N PHE A 392 17.09 8.37 4.68
CA PHE A 392 17.81 7.98 3.47
C PHE A 392 17.39 6.60 2.99
N VAL A 393 17.31 6.44 1.66
CA VAL A 393 17.10 5.13 1.04
C VAL A 393 18.27 4.21 1.38
N ASP A 394 17.95 3.05 1.89
CA ASP A 394 18.89 1.94 2.04
C ASP A 394 18.34 0.68 1.36
N SER A 395 19.18 -0.36 1.22
CA SER A 395 18.80 -1.64 0.63
C SER A 395 18.19 -2.61 1.64
N SER A 396 17.67 -2.09 2.77
CA SER A 396 16.98 -2.91 3.76
C SER A 396 15.57 -3.28 3.32
N ASP A 397 14.96 -4.25 3.99
CA ASP A 397 13.55 -4.60 3.77
C ASP A 397 12.60 -3.43 4.10
N ASN A 398 13.08 -2.41 4.80
CA ASN A 398 12.30 -1.19 5.08
C ASN A 398 12.12 -0.29 3.85
N THR A 399 13.02 -0.39 2.87
CA THR A 399 12.91 0.38 1.62
C THR A 399 12.71 -0.53 0.41
N ASP A 400 13.59 -1.49 0.18
CA ASP A 400 13.52 -2.38 -1.00
C ASP A 400 12.34 -3.34 -0.93
N GLY A 401 12.02 -3.89 0.24
CA GLY A 401 10.86 -4.76 0.45
C GLY A 401 9.52 -4.05 0.20
N LEU A 402 9.50 -2.72 0.30
CA LEU A 402 8.32 -1.87 0.09
C LEU A 402 8.29 -1.22 -1.31
N SER A 403 9.09 -1.72 -2.25
CA SER A 403 9.24 -1.13 -3.60
C SER A 403 8.68 -2.05 -4.69
N PRO A 404 7.41 -1.90 -5.08
CA PRO A 404 6.79 -2.72 -6.12
C PRO A 404 7.59 -2.81 -7.41
N ARG A 405 8.28 -1.75 -7.82
CA ARG A 405 9.14 -1.72 -9.01
C ARG A 405 10.22 -2.81 -9.03
N LEU A 406 10.59 -3.38 -7.88
CA LEU A 406 11.62 -4.43 -7.79
C LEU A 406 11.06 -5.83 -8.03
N PHE A 407 9.74 -6.02 -7.92
CA PHE A 407 9.13 -7.35 -7.99
C PHE A 407 7.95 -7.49 -8.97
N VAL A 408 7.39 -6.41 -9.52
CA VAL A 408 6.22 -6.50 -10.42
C VAL A 408 6.50 -7.35 -11.67
N GLY A 409 7.75 -7.58 -12.02
CA GLY A 409 8.14 -8.51 -13.07
C GLY A 409 7.78 -9.98 -12.81
N LYS A 410 7.46 -10.34 -11.55
CA LYS A 410 6.97 -11.68 -11.20
C LYS A 410 5.47 -11.85 -11.46
N ILE A 411 4.70 -10.76 -11.64
CA ILE A 411 3.26 -10.81 -11.84
C ILE A 411 2.96 -11.42 -13.19
N ASN A 412 2.24 -12.55 -13.19
CA ASN A 412 2.00 -13.40 -14.35
C ASN A 412 0.52 -13.49 -14.76
N VAL A 413 -0.33 -12.64 -14.20
CA VAL A 413 -1.76 -12.58 -14.49
C VAL A 413 -2.14 -11.33 -15.27
N PRO A 414 -3.26 -11.34 -16.02
CA PRO A 414 -3.83 -10.14 -16.62
C PRO A 414 -3.92 -9.00 -15.63
N THR A 415 -3.40 -7.84 -16.01
CA THR A 415 -3.25 -6.68 -15.13
C THR A 415 -3.77 -5.41 -15.81
N PHE A 416 -4.65 -4.69 -15.14
CA PHE A 416 -5.10 -3.37 -15.58
C PHE A 416 -4.79 -2.32 -14.51
N ILE A 417 -3.86 -1.43 -14.79
CA ILE A 417 -3.44 -0.32 -13.93
C ILE A 417 -4.09 0.98 -14.38
N ALA A 418 -4.62 1.75 -13.43
CA ALA A 418 -5.00 3.13 -13.66
C ALA A 418 -4.43 4.04 -12.57
N GLY A 419 -3.99 5.23 -12.96
CA GLY A 419 -3.45 6.18 -11.99
C GLY A 419 -3.18 7.55 -12.61
N ALA A 420 -2.97 8.52 -11.74
CA ALA A 420 -2.86 9.92 -12.09
C ALA A 420 -1.46 10.48 -11.80
N TRP A 421 -0.98 11.41 -12.66
CA TRP A 421 0.29 12.10 -12.41
C TRP A 421 0.20 13.16 -11.31
N GLN A 422 -0.99 13.68 -11.05
CA GLN A 422 -1.24 14.67 -10.01
C GLN A 422 -1.92 14.06 -8.79
N ASP A 423 -1.70 12.76 -8.57
CA ASP A 423 -2.20 12.06 -7.39
C ASP A 423 -1.60 12.69 -6.12
N GLU A 424 -2.45 13.32 -5.34
CA GLU A 424 -2.08 14.07 -4.14
C GLU A 424 -1.78 13.16 -2.93
N GLN A 425 -1.98 11.85 -3.06
CA GLN A 425 -1.79 10.86 -2.01
C GLN A 425 -0.62 9.91 -2.31
N THR A 426 -0.70 9.17 -3.41
CA THR A 426 0.33 8.18 -3.78
C THR A 426 1.44 8.76 -4.64
N GLY A 427 1.23 9.95 -5.19
CA GLY A 427 2.16 10.61 -6.09
C GLY A 427 2.12 10.08 -7.52
N GLY A 428 2.66 10.88 -8.45
CA GLY A 428 2.63 10.61 -9.89
C GLY A 428 3.78 9.74 -10.41
N ARG A 429 4.52 9.03 -9.55
CA ARG A 429 5.75 8.34 -9.93
C ARG A 429 5.54 6.91 -10.45
N PHE A 430 4.39 6.28 -10.20
CA PHE A 430 4.11 4.89 -10.56
C PHE A 430 4.41 4.52 -12.04
N PRO A 431 4.34 5.42 -13.05
CA PRO A 431 4.68 5.05 -14.41
C PRO A 431 6.13 4.59 -14.62
N THR A 432 7.02 4.87 -13.67
CA THR A 432 8.43 4.41 -13.72
C THR A 432 8.61 2.91 -13.52
N MET A 433 7.55 2.19 -13.11
CA MET A 433 7.59 0.73 -12.97
C MET A 433 6.87 -0.02 -14.11
N LEU A 434 6.13 0.67 -14.99
CA LEU A 434 5.25 0.02 -15.96
C LEU A 434 6.01 -0.86 -16.97
N ASP A 435 7.21 -0.49 -17.35
CA ASP A 435 8.09 -1.27 -18.22
C ASP A 435 8.65 -2.55 -17.58
N ARG A 436 8.44 -2.71 -16.27
CA ARG A 436 8.92 -3.86 -15.49
C ARG A 436 7.90 -5.00 -15.37
N PHE A 437 6.68 -4.83 -15.84
CA PHE A 437 5.67 -5.90 -15.89
C PHE A 437 5.98 -6.89 -17.03
N THR A 438 7.03 -7.69 -16.83
CA THR A 438 7.53 -8.64 -17.83
C THR A 438 7.00 -10.07 -17.68
N GLY A 439 6.23 -10.32 -16.61
CA GLY A 439 5.66 -11.65 -16.32
C GLY A 439 4.33 -11.92 -17.02
N THR A 440 3.70 -10.92 -17.59
CA THR A 440 2.43 -11.05 -18.32
C THR A 440 2.45 -10.26 -19.64
N ASP A 441 1.82 -10.80 -20.68
CA ASP A 441 1.55 -10.13 -21.95
C ASP A 441 0.16 -9.45 -22.00
N LYS A 442 -0.65 -9.64 -20.95
CA LYS A 442 -1.98 -9.04 -20.78
C LYS A 442 -1.90 -7.87 -19.80
N PHE A 443 -1.23 -6.82 -20.22
CA PHE A 443 -0.94 -5.64 -19.41
C PHE A 443 -1.55 -4.38 -20.03
N TYR A 444 -2.46 -3.75 -19.31
CA TYR A 444 -3.22 -2.58 -19.74
C TYR A 444 -3.05 -1.43 -18.76
N VAL A 445 -2.95 -0.22 -19.28
CA VAL A 445 -2.69 0.98 -18.49
C VAL A 445 -3.58 2.13 -18.92
N SER A 446 -4.14 2.84 -17.96
CA SER A 446 -4.73 4.18 -18.16
C SER A 446 -3.98 5.20 -17.32
N LEU A 447 -3.39 6.19 -17.97
CA LEU A 447 -2.67 7.29 -17.36
C LEU A 447 -3.47 8.58 -17.52
N MET A 448 -3.51 9.42 -16.49
CA MET A 448 -4.27 10.67 -16.53
C MET A 448 -3.58 11.78 -15.75
N ASN A 449 -3.90 13.02 -16.04
CA ASN A 449 -3.46 14.18 -15.26
C ASN A 449 -4.48 14.56 -14.18
N GLY A 450 -5.07 13.55 -13.54
CA GLY A 450 -6.13 13.72 -12.54
C GLY A 450 -5.61 13.54 -11.11
N LEU A 451 -6.57 13.44 -10.20
CA LEU A 451 -6.38 13.22 -8.77
C LEU A 451 -6.46 11.72 -8.40
N HIS A 452 -6.20 11.43 -7.14
CA HIS A 452 -6.17 10.07 -6.60
C HIS A 452 -7.39 9.22 -6.96
N THR A 453 -8.60 9.76 -6.77
CA THR A 453 -9.86 9.05 -7.00
C THR A 453 -10.27 9.00 -8.49
N GLU A 454 -9.65 9.78 -9.37
CA GLU A 454 -10.02 9.81 -10.79
C GLU A 454 -9.60 8.54 -11.54
N SER A 455 -8.74 7.71 -10.94
CA SER A 455 -8.44 6.36 -11.45
C SER A 455 -9.70 5.48 -11.65
N ILE A 456 -10.77 5.71 -10.88
CA ILE A 456 -12.08 5.09 -11.07
C ILE A 456 -13.07 6.02 -11.78
N GLY A 457 -12.58 7.11 -12.33
CA GLY A 457 -13.40 8.11 -13.01
C GLY A 457 -14.19 7.56 -14.21
N PRO A 458 -15.15 8.31 -14.70
CA PRO A 458 -16.09 7.87 -15.74
C PRO A 458 -15.43 7.54 -17.07
N ALA A 459 -14.23 8.06 -17.34
CA ALA A 459 -13.46 7.72 -18.53
C ALA A 459 -12.81 6.33 -18.43
N ASN A 460 -12.55 5.85 -17.20
CA ASN A 460 -11.85 4.60 -16.94
C ASN A 460 -12.80 3.48 -16.45
N PHE A 461 -13.83 3.82 -15.72
CA PHE A 461 -14.78 2.86 -15.13
C PHE A 461 -15.39 1.86 -16.14
N PRO A 462 -15.83 2.25 -17.36
CA PRO A 462 -16.32 1.28 -18.33
C PRO A 462 -15.29 0.21 -18.71
N ARG A 463 -14.02 0.63 -18.92
CA ARG A 463 -12.94 -0.29 -19.27
C ARG A 463 -12.59 -1.23 -18.10
N TRP A 464 -12.71 -0.77 -16.87
CA TRP A 464 -12.56 -1.61 -15.69
C TRP A 464 -13.61 -2.72 -15.63
N VAL A 465 -14.89 -2.38 -15.88
CA VAL A 465 -15.98 -3.38 -15.96
C VAL A 465 -15.72 -4.36 -17.09
N GLU A 466 -15.35 -3.88 -18.28
CA GLU A 466 -15.04 -4.72 -19.43
C GLU A 466 -13.88 -5.68 -19.16
N PHE A 467 -12.80 -5.20 -18.54
CA PHE A 467 -11.64 -6.01 -18.18
C PHE A 467 -12.02 -7.13 -17.19
N LEU A 468 -12.75 -6.81 -16.14
CA LEU A 468 -13.20 -7.81 -15.17
C LEU A 468 -14.19 -8.81 -15.78
N ASP A 469 -15.11 -8.36 -16.62
CA ASP A 469 -16.04 -9.25 -17.32
C ASP A 469 -15.31 -10.25 -18.24
N LEU A 470 -14.25 -9.79 -18.91
CA LEU A 470 -13.46 -10.65 -19.81
C LEU A 470 -12.55 -11.63 -19.07
N TYR A 471 -11.79 -11.16 -18.05
CA TYR A 471 -10.75 -11.99 -17.42
C TYR A 471 -11.20 -12.72 -16.16
N VAL A 472 -12.20 -12.19 -15.43
CA VAL A 472 -12.67 -12.81 -14.18
C VAL A 472 -14.02 -13.51 -14.39
N ALA A 473 -14.99 -12.82 -15.01
CA ALA A 473 -16.32 -13.41 -15.23
C ALA A 473 -16.42 -14.27 -16.49
N LYS A 474 -15.46 -14.19 -17.40
CA LYS A 474 -15.40 -14.90 -18.69
C LYS A 474 -16.70 -14.78 -19.47
N ARG A 475 -17.20 -13.56 -19.58
CA ARG A 475 -18.45 -13.22 -20.29
C ARG A 475 -18.25 -12.01 -21.20
N THR A 476 -19.10 -11.89 -22.20
CA THR A 476 -19.16 -10.68 -23.04
C THR A 476 -19.56 -9.49 -22.17
N PRO A 477 -18.76 -8.41 -22.13
CA PRO A 477 -19.05 -7.25 -21.30
C PRO A 477 -20.37 -6.56 -21.69
N THR A 478 -21.08 -6.10 -20.66
CA THR A 478 -22.23 -5.22 -20.81
C THR A 478 -22.18 -4.10 -19.77
N LEU A 479 -22.48 -2.89 -20.19
CA LEU A 479 -22.50 -1.71 -19.31
C LEU A 479 -23.90 -1.37 -18.80
N ASP A 480 -24.89 -2.23 -18.97
CA ASP A 480 -26.28 -1.96 -18.60
C ASP A 480 -26.44 -1.60 -17.12
N THR A 481 -25.87 -2.40 -16.23
CA THR A 481 -25.87 -2.10 -14.78
C THR A 481 -24.96 -0.93 -14.45
N ALA A 482 -23.79 -0.85 -15.08
CA ALA A 482 -22.85 0.25 -14.92
C ALA A 482 -23.49 1.61 -15.25
N ARG A 483 -24.34 1.69 -16.29
CA ARG A 483 -25.08 2.92 -16.64
C ARG A 483 -26.05 3.38 -15.56
N VAL A 484 -26.55 2.47 -14.75
CA VAL A 484 -27.42 2.82 -13.62
C VAL A 484 -26.61 3.32 -12.42
N ILE A 485 -25.43 2.75 -12.21
CA ILE A 485 -24.58 3.02 -11.05
C ILE A 485 -23.68 4.26 -11.27
N ALA A 486 -23.09 4.40 -12.44
CA ALA A 486 -22.10 5.43 -12.73
C ALA A 486 -22.55 6.87 -12.44
N PRO A 487 -23.77 7.32 -12.75
CA PRO A 487 -24.22 8.67 -12.42
C PRO A 487 -24.27 8.92 -10.89
N ILE A 488 -24.56 7.88 -10.13
CA ILE A 488 -24.65 7.94 -8.67
C ILE A 488 -23.24 8.07 -8.08
N LEU A 489 -22.32 7.24 -8.55
CA LEU A 489 -20.90 7.30 -8.18
C LEU A 489 -20.32 8.67 -8.54
N ALA A 490 -20.53 9.12 -9.76
CA ALA A 490 -20.02 10.37 -10.22
C ALA A 490 -20.58 11.58 -9.43
N SER A 491 -21.84 11.52 -9.03
CA SER A 491 -22.43 12.55 -8.17
C SER A 491 -21.81 12.55 -6.77
N GLY A 492 -21.56 11.36 -6.22
CA GLY A 492 -20.99 11.24 -4.87
C GLY A 492 -19.50 11.54 -4.81
N ILE A 493 -18.73 11.14 -5.83
CA ILE A 493 -17.27 11.28 -5.86
C ILE A 493 -16.84 12.62 -6.45
N PHE A 494 -17.44 13.01 -7.58
CA PHE A 494 -16.98 14.13 -8.40
C PHE A 494 -17.98 15.30 -8.41
N GLY A 495 -19.07 15.22 -7.65
CA GLY A 495 -20.08 16.28 -7.61
C GLY A 495 -20.86 16.48 -8.92
N THR A 496 -20.77 15.53 -9.87
CA THR A 496 -21.43 15.62 -11.17
C THR A 496 -22.33 14.42 -11.42
N GLY A 497 -23.62 14.65 -11.70
CA GLY A 497 -24.60 13.57 -11.93
C GLY A 497 -24.93 13.32 -13.40
N GLU A 498 -24.42 14.14 -14.31
CA GLU A 498 -24.73 14.06 -15.75
C GLU A 498 -23.61 13.34 -16.50
N LEU A 499 -23.49 12.02 -16.30
CA LEU A 499 -22.53 11.22 -17.01
C LEU A 499 -23.23 10.13 -17.85
N ALA A 500 -23.02 10.18 -19.16
CA ALA A 500 -23.41 9.13 -20.07
C ALA A 500 -22.21 8.22 -20.31
N LEU A 501 -22.29 6.95 -19.86
CA LEU A 501 -21.32 5.95 -20.27
C LEU A 501 -21.42 5.67 -21.78
N PRO A 502 -20.31 5.25 -22.42
CA PRO A 502 -20.32 4.90 -23.84
C PRO A 502 -21.28 3.74 -24.15
N ALA A 503 -21.59 3.54 -25.42
CA ALA A 503 -22.32 2.37 -25.87
C ALA A 503 -21.52 1.09 -25.66
N ASP A 504 -22.21 -0.05 -25.52
CA ASP A 504 -21.55 -1.35 -25.39
C ASP A 504 -20.87 -1.71 -26.70
N ARG A 505 -19.54 -1.61 -26.72
CA ARG A 505 -18.74 -1.85 -27.94
C ARG A 505 -18.61 -3.34 -28.29
N PHE A 506 -18.90 -4.21 -27.35
CA PHE A 506 -18.93 -5.68 -27.54
C PHE A 506 -20.33 -6.23 -27.72
N ALA A 507 -21.37 -5.39 -27.88
CA ALA A 507 -22.75 -5.81 -28.00
C ALA A 507 -22.96 -6.82 -29.14
N GLY A 508 -23.49 -7.99 -28.80
CA GLY A 508 -23.79 -9.07 -29.74
C GLY A 508 -22.59 -9.92 -30.19
N MET A 509 -21.40 -9.69 -29.65
CA MET A 509 -20.24 -10.56 -29.86
C MET A 509 -20.34 -11.82 -29.00
N ALA A 510 -19.76 -12.93 -29.47
CA ALA A 510 -19.42 -14.03 -28.58
C ALA A 510 -18.30 -13.64 -27.64
N TYR A 511 -18.18 -14.35 -26.51
CA TYR A 511 -17.15 -14.01 -25.49
C TYR A 511 -15.73 -14.02 -26.09
N GLU A 512 -15.38 -15.07 -26.84
CA GLU A 512 -14.06 -15.22 -27.45
C GLU A 512 -13.76 -14.11 -28.45
N ASP A 513 -14.77 -13.65 -29.22
CA ASP A 513 -14.62 -12.54 -30.15
C ASP A 513 -14.45 -11.19 -29.40
N ALA A 514 -15.17 -11.00 -28.29
CA ALA A 514 -15.04 -9.81 -27.44
C ALA A 514 -13.66 -9.76 -26.77
N LEU A 515 -13.19 -10.89 -26.24
CA LEU A 515 -11.85 -11.00 -25.63
C LEU A 515 -10.77 -10.70 -26.67
N ALA A 516 -10.84 -11.33 -27.86
CA ALA A 516 -9.88 -11.08 -28.92
C ALA A 516 -9.89 -9.62 -29.40
N ALA A 517 -11.06 -8.98 -29.44
CA ALA A 517 -11.18 -7.58 -29.80
C ALA A 517 -10.56 -6.66 -28.74
N PHE A 518 -10.76 -6.96 -27.45
CA PHE A 518 -10.13 -6.22 -26.34
C PHE A 518 -8.60 -6.39 -26.35
N GLU A 519 -8.12 -7.62 -26.58
CA GLU A 519 -6.68 -7.93 -26.61
C GLU A 519 -5.95 -7.36 -27.85
N ALA A 520 -6.71 -6.97 -28.88
CA ALA A 520 -6.17 -6.31 -30.06
C ALA A 520 -6.02 -4.78 -29.91
N GLU A 521 -6.49 -4.23 -28.80
CA GLU A 521 -6.37 -2.79 -28.54
C GLU A 521 -4.97 -2.42 -28.04
N PRO A 522 -4.52 -1.17 -28.30
CA PRO A 522 -3.33 -0.64 -27.68
C PRO A 522 -3.38 -0.75 -26.14
N SER A 523 -2.27 -1.18 -25.56
CA SER A 523 -2.22 -1.49 -24.12
C SER A 523 -2.18 -0.26 -23.23
N VAL A 524 -1.74 0.89 -23.74
CA VAL A 524 -1.57 2.13 -22.99
C VAL A 524 -2.54 3.19 -23.49
N ARG A 525 -3.32 3.75 -22.59
CA ARG A 525 -4.19 4.91 -22.84
C ARG A 525 -3.73 6.09 -21.98
N VAL A 526 -3.58 7.24 -22.60
CA VAL A 526 -3.28 8.49 -21.92
C VAL A 526 -4.47 9.42 -22.08
N LEU A 527 -5.07 9.79 -20.95
CA LEU A 527 -6.21 10.69 -20.85
C LEU A 527 -5.70 12.08 -20.57
N PHE A 528 -5.83 12.97 -21.55
CA PHE A 528 -5.29 14.31 -21.45
C PHE A 528 -6.34 15.32 -21.01
N GLU A 529 -5.89 16.27 -20.18
CA GLU A 529 -6.66 17.40 -19.70
C GLU A 529 -8.01 16.97 -19.07
N GLU A 530 -7.90 16.09 -18.04
CA GLU A 530 -9.04 15.71 -17.21
C GLU A 530 -9.72 16.95 -16.63
N GLY A 531 -11.03 16.97 -16.66
CA GLY A 531 -11.83 18.13 -16.23
C GLY A 531 -12.03 19.21 -17.28
N ALA A 532 -11.46 19.07 -18.50
CA ALA A 532 -11.53 20.03 -19.58
C ALA A 532 -12.26 19.55 -20.84
N ALA A 533 -13.06 18.48 -20.75
CA ALA A 533 -13.81 17.94 -21.87
C ALA A 533 -14.82 18.96 -22.44
N ASP A 534 -14.83 19.14 -23.76
CA ASP A 534 -15.69 20.09 -24.45
C ASP A 534 -17.19 19.77 -24.21
N GLY A 535 -17.97 20.77 -23.89
CA GLY A 535 -19.42 20.65 -23.70
C GLY A 535 -19.84 20.08 -22.35
N THR A 536 -18.90 19.84 -21.45
CA THR A 536 -19.17 19.44 -20.06
C THR A 536 -18.98 20.60 -19.09
N ALA A 537 -19.48 20.46 -17.86
CA ALA A 537 -19.17 21.43 -16.81
C ALA A 537 -17.65 21.35 -16.50
N ALA A 538 -17.06 22.48 -16.17
CA ALA A 538 -15.67 22.51 -15.70
C ALA A 538 -15.48 21.53 -14.54
N ARG A 539 -14.35 20.82 -14.54
CA ARG A 539 -14.00 19.77 -13.56
C ARG A 539 -14.83 18.48 -13.63
N THR A 540 -15.66 18.28 -14.65
CA THR A 540 -16.19 16.95 -14.91
C THR A 540 -14.99 16.04 -15.23
N PRO A 541 -14.77 14.93 -14.51
CA PRO A 541 -13.55 14.11 -14.69
C PRO A 541 -13.65 13.27 -15.98
N LEU A 542 -13.59 13.99 -17.09
CA LEU A 542 -13.55 13.49 -18.44
C LEU A 542 -12.39 14.17 -19.18
N PRO A 543 -11.59 13.41 -19.90
CA PRO A 543 -10.47 13.95 -20.66
C PRO A 543 -10.97 14.79 -21.85
N ARG A 544 -10.21 15.79 -22.23
CA ARG A 544 -10.46 16.53 -23.45
C ARG A 544 -10.22 15.66 -24.68
N PHE A 545 -9.18 14.82 -24.65
CA PHE A 545 -8.90 13.80 -25.65
C PHE A 545 -8.14 12.62 -25.05
N VAL A 546 -8.13 11.52 -25.78
CA VAL A 546 -7.42 10.28 -25.38
C VAL A 546 -6.48 9.87 -26.51
N GLU A 547 -5.24 9.57 -26.17
CA GLU A 547 -4.28 8.96 -27.07
C GLU A 547 -3.97 7.52 -26.63
N GLU A 548 -3.78 6.64 -27.60
CA GLU A 548 -3.54 5.23 -27.36
C GLU A 548 -2.21 4.80 -27.97
N PHE A 549 -1.45 3.97 -27.23
CA PHE A 549 -0.11 3.56 -27.59
C PHE A 549 0.07 2.06 -27.33
N GLU A 550 0.93 1.42 -28.14
CA GLU A 550 1.18 -0.03 -28.08
C GLU A 550 1.94 -0.45 -26.82
N SER A 551 2.74 0.43 -26.23
CA SER A 551 3.58 0.10 -25.08
C SER A 551 3.99 1.34 -24.28
N TRP A 552 4.46 1.08 -23.05
CA TRP A 552 5.15 2.05 -22.22
C TRP A 552 6.59 1.59 -21.93
N PRO A 553 7.63 2.47 -22.00
CA PRO A 553 7.52 3.88 -22.44
C PRO A 553 6.99 4.01 -23.86
N ILE A 554 6.35 5.14 -24.15
CA ILE A 554 5.75 5.39 -25.48
C ILE A 554 6.88 5.47 -26.52
N PRO A 555 6.91 4.59 -27.56
CA PRO A 555 8.06 4.52 -28.48
C PRO A 555 8.25 5.77 -29.36
N SER A 556 7.20 6.54 -29.57
CA SER A 556 7.21 7.77 -30.38
C SER A 556 7.55 9.04 -29.61
N LEU A 557 7.84 8.93 -28.30
CA LEU A 557 8.26 10.09 -27.52
C LEU A 557 9.65 10.55 -27.92
N GLU A 558 9.78 11.87 -28.12
CA GLU A 558 11.06 12.53 -28.36
C GLU A 558 11.38 13.42 -27.15
N ALA A 559 12.54 13.20 -26.55
CA ALA A 559 13.02 14.06 -25.49
C ALA A 559 13.33 15.46 -26.05
N THR A 560 12.70 16.48 -25.46
CA THR A 560 12.95 17.88 -25.80
C THR A 560 13.74 18.53 -24.69
N GLU A 561 14.84 19.17 -25.04
CA GLU A 561 15.72 19.87 -24.11
C GLU A 561 15.53 21.38 -24.24
N TRP A 562 15.30 22.06 -23.13
CA TRP A 562 15.22 23.50 -23.03
C TRP A 562 16.28 24.07 -22.10
N PHE A 563 16.87 25.17 -22.50
CA PHE A 563 17.94 25.85 -21.77
C PHE A 563 17.44 27.16 -21.14
N PHE A 564 17.89 27.41 -19.92
CA PHE A 564 17.60 28.65 -19.19
C PHE A 564 18.40 29.82 -19.80
N GLY A 565 17.70 30.85 -20.26
CA GLY A 565 18.31 32.06 -20.79
C GLY A 565 18.58 33.12 -19.72
N ASN A 566 19.54 34.01 -20.01
CA ASN A 566 19.98 35.08 -19.12
C ASN A 566 18.91 36.13 -18.84
N ASP A 567 17.88 36.20 -19.69
CA ASP A 567 16.77 37.18 -19.67
C ASP A 567 15.45 36.56 -19.14
N GLY A 568 15.53 35.36 -18.54
CA GLY A 568 14.34 34.64 -18.11
C GLY A 568 13.62 33.90 -19.25
N SER A 569 14.25 33.76 -20.39
CA SER A 569 13.73 32.93 -21.49
C SER A 569 14.04 31.45 -21.26
N LEU A 570 13.18 30.58 -21.81
CA LEU A 570 13.40 29.15 -21.95
C LEU A 570 13.48 28.83 -23.46
N GLY A 571 14.59 28.31 -23.89
CA GLY A 571 14.84 28.15 -25.35
C GLY A 571 15.59 26.85 -25.68
N ASP A 572 15.70 26.56 -26.97
CA ASP A 572 16.33 25.37 -27.53
C ASP A 572 17.86 25.47 -27.65
N THR A 573 18.44 26.57 -27.23
CA THR A 573 19.86 26.83 -27.34
C THR A 573 20.42 27.34 -26.02
N ALA A 574 21.52 26.73 -25.58
CA ALA A 574 22.21 27.15 -24.36
C ALA A 574 22.74 28.59 -24.47
N ALA A 575 22.69 29.33 -23.38
CA ALA A 575 23.21 30.70 -23.30
C ALA A 575 24.76 30.66 -23.54
N GLU A 576 25.24 31.62 -24.37
CA GLU A 576 26.69 31.74 -24.68
C GLU A 576 27.55 32.16 -23.49
N THR A 577 26.94 32.83 -22.52
CA THR A 577 27.61 33.31 -21.32
C THR A 577 26.96 32.81 -20.05
N ALA A 578 27.76 32.44 -19.09
CA ALA A 578 27.27 32.04 -17.76
C ALA A 578 26.54 33.20 -17.09
N SER A 579 25.41 32.90 -16.47
CA SER A 579 24.64 33.83 -15.68
C SER A 579 24.05 33.14 -14.46
N GLN A 580 23.46 33.90 -13.56
CA GLN A 580 22.73 33.40 -12.40
C GLN A 580 21.41 34.14 -12.26
N THR A 581 20.41 33.42 -11.79
CA THR A 581 19.13 33.97 -11.38
C THR A 581 19.03 33.81 -9.87
N GLU A 582 18.77 34.92 -9.18
CA GLU A 582 18.66 34.92 -7.72
C GLU A 582 17.18 35.09 -7.33
N TYR A 583 16.78 34.32 -6.31
CA TYR A 583 15.47 34.48 -5.70
C TYR A 583 15.57 34.22 -4.19
N LEU A 584 14.61 34.73 -3.44
CA LEU A 584 14.52 34.54 -2.01
C LEU A 584 13.48 33.45 -1.72
N ALA A 585 13.93 32.31 -1.21
CA ALA A 585 13.01 31.29 -0.72
C ALA A 585 12.31 31.82 0.55
N LEU A 586 11.02 32.04 0.47
CA LEU A 586 10.18 32.45 1.58
C LEU A 586 9.22 31.31 1.92
N PRO A 587 9.28 30.73 3.12
CA PRO A 587 8.36 29.66 3.52
C PRO A 587 6.88 30.05 3.39
N ASP A 588 6.55 31.33 3.66
CA ASP A 588 5.20 31.87 3.59
C ASP A 588 4.88 32.50 2.20
N GLY A 589 5.83 32.45 1.28
CA GLY A 589 5.70 33.08 -0.06
C GLY A 589 5.34 32.08 -1.16
N ILE A 590 5.21 30.81 -0.83
CA ILE A 590 4.80 29.76 -1.77
C ILE A 590 3.29 29.82 -1.87
N PRO A 591 2.70 30.11 -3.05
CA PRO A 591 1.27 30.03 -3.18
C PRO A 591 0.83 28.59 -2.98
N ALA A 592 -0.24 28.40 -2.21
CA ALA A 592 -0.93 27.14 -2.21
C ALA A 592 -1.46 26.91 -3.64
N THR A 593 -0.93 25.89 -4.31
CA THR A 593 -1.41 25.52 -5.66
C THR A 593 -2.72 24.77 -5.60
N PHE A 594 -3.07 24.28 -4.43
CA PHE A 594 -4.34 23.62 -4.16
C PHE A 594 -4.78 23.96 -2.73
N LEU A 595 -6.03 23.68 -2.40
CA LEU A 595 -6.71 23.90 -1.14
C LEU A 595 -7.43 25.25 -1.06
N ALA A 596 -8.70 25.20 -0.69
CA ALA A 596 -9.43 26.38 -0.27
C ALA A 596 -8.76 26.99 1.00
N GLU A 597 -8.97 28.30 1.25
CA GLU A 597 -8.37 29.01 2.38
C GLU A 597 -8.53 28.31 3.74
N GLU A 598 -9.64 27.58 3.93
CA GLU A 598 -9.94 26.85 5.17
C GLU A 598 -9.05 25.61 5.34
N SER A 599 -8.38 25.16 4.29
CA SER A 599 -7.57 23.96 4.26
C SER A 599 -6.06 24.23 4.16
N ALA A 600 -5.68 25.47 3.85
CA ALA A 600 -4.27 25.86 3.79
C ALA A 600 -3.59 25.63 5.16
N GLY A 601 -2.73 24.64 5.22
CA GLY A 601 -2.06 24.21 6.45
C GLY A 601 -2.77 23.12 7.25
N ASN A 602 -3.89 22.59 6.78
CA ASN A 602 -4.57 21.45 7.38
C ASN A 602 -4.47 20.22 6.46
N SER A 603 -3.56 19.31 6.77
CA SER A 603 -3.37 18.05 6.03
C SER A 603 -4.65 17.18 5.93
N GLY A 604 -5.67 17.45 6.76
CA GLY A 604 -6.95 16.75 6.71
C GLY A 604 -7.74 16.98 5.42
N ASP A 605 -7.46 18.03 4.66
CA ASP A 605 -8.27 18.43 3.52
C ASP A 605 -7.91 17.71 2.21
N ILE A 606 -6.72 17.15 2.10
CA ILE A 606 -6.37 16.23 1.00
C ILE A 606 -7.20 14.95 1.00
N TRP A 607 -7.92 14.67 2.07
CA TRP A 607 -8.87 13.57 2.18
C TRP A 607 -10.25 13.90 1.61
N LYS A 608 -10.50 15.17 1.25
CA LYS A 608 -11.72 15.58 0.60
C LYS A 608 -11.67 15.21 -0.88
N LEU A 609 -12.80 14.74 -1.39
CA LEU A 609 -12.95 14.35 -2.79
C LEU A 609 -13.04 15.55 -3.76
N ASP A 610 -13.21 16.76 -3.25
CA ASP A 610 -13.43 17.99 -3.99
C ASP A 610 -12.28 18.98 -3.81
N VAL A 611 -11.04 18.52 -3.94
CA VAL A 611 -9.86 19.37 -3.89
C VAL A 611 -10.02 20.56 -4.84
N GLN A 612 -9.84 21.77 -4.31
CA GLN A 612 -9.93 23.00 -5.08
C GLN A 612 -8.52 23.44 -5.46
N TRP A 613 -8.24 23.51 -6.76
CA TRP A 613 -6.97 24.03 -7.26
C TRP A 613 -7.03 25.55 -7.37
N ASP A 614 -6.02 26.24 -6.81
CA ASP A 614 -5.82 27.69 -6.92
C ASP A 614 -4.40 27.95 -7.44
N TRP A 615 -4.26 28.01 -8.75
CA TRP A 615 -3.00 28.32 -9.40
C TRP A 615 -2.69 29.81 -9.28
N GLN A 616 -1.83 30.17 -8.36
CA GLN A 616 -1.31 31.51 -8.19
C GLN A 616 0.13 31.59 -8.69
N GLN A 617 0.50 32.71 -9.30
CA GLN A 617 1.90 32.94 -9.63
C GLN A 617 2.71 33.25 -8.37
N ASN A 618 3.93 32.76 -8.34
CA ASN A 618 4.87 33.11 -7.29
C ASN A 618 5.06 34.61 -7.20
N ALA A 619 5.18 35.15 -6.00
CA ALA A 619 5.47 36.55 -5.79
C ALA A 619 6.80 36.90 -6.48
N PRO A 620 6.91 38.15 -7.08
CA PRO A 620 8.14 38.53 -7.74
C PRO A 620 9.38 38.42 -6.84
N GLY A 621 10.39 37.69 -7.32
CA GLY A 621 11.64 37.50 -6.60
C GLY A 621 11.64 36.33 -5.60
N THR A 622 10.57 35.52 -5.55
CA THR A 622 10.48 34.31 -4.69
C THR A 622 10.65 33.01 -5.48
N ALA A 623 10.75 33.09 -6.80
CA ALA A 623 11.01 31.95 -7.68
C ALA A 623 11.83 32.39 -8.89
N ALA A 624 12.58 31.47 -9.49
CA ALA A 624 13.19 31.65 -10.78
C ALA A 624 12.20 31.17 -11.86
N ASN A 625 11.76 32.10 -12.74
CA ASN A 625 10.80 31.80 -13.78
C ASN A 625 11.46 31.93 -15.16
N PHE A 626 11.21 30.94 -16.01
CA PHE A 626 11.71 30.94 -17.39
C PHE A 626 10.55 30.64 -18.33
N ILE A 627 10.42 31.40 -19.42
CA ILE A 627 9.26 31.32 -20.30
C ILE A 627 9.70 31.08 -21.73
N THR A 628 9.08 30.11 -22.41
CA THR A 628 9.28 29.91 -23.85
C THR A 628 8.65 31.03 -24.65
N LYS A 629 9.10 31.24 -25.86
CA LYS A 629 8.28 31.95 -26.86
C LYS A 629 7.01 31.13 -27.11
N PRO A 630 5.90 31.80 -27.55
CA PRO A 630 4.73 31.04 -27.97
C PRO A 630 5.15 29.93 -28.95
N LEU A 631 4.75 28.68 -28.65
CA LEU A 631 5.03 27.56 -29.50
C LEU A 631 4.39 27.73 -30.87
N SER A 632 5.05 27.33 -31.93
CA SER A 632 4.56 27.46 -33.32
C SER A 632 3.47 26.41 -33.65
N GLU A 633 3.38 25.38 -32.87
CA GLU A 633 2.42 24.26 -33.00
C GLU A 633 2.06 23.72 -31.63
N THR A 634 0.97 22.99 -31.57
CA THR A 634 0.57 22.29 -30.34
C THR A 634 1.57 21.22 -30.01
N VAL A 635 2.02 21.16 -28.73
CA VAL A 635 2.91 20.16 -28.20
C VAL A 635 2.16 19.37 -27.11
N THR A 636 2.20 18.05 -27.23
CA THR A 636 1.64 17.17 -26.22
C THR A 636 2.81 16.56 -25.41
N MET A 637 2.77 16.73 -24.09
CA MET A 637 3.78 16.19 -23.19
C MET A 637 3.23 14.94 -22.49
N ALA A 638 4.00 13.85 -22.50
CA ALA A 638 3.69 12.64 -21.76
C ALA A 638 5.00 11.99 -21.28
N GLY A 639 5.00 11.46 -20.07
CA GLY A 639 6.19 10.81 -19.51
C GLY A 639 6.85 11.62 -18.40
N SER A 640 8.13 11.35 -18.15
CA SER A 640 8.93 12.02 -17.12
C SER A 640 9.98 12.94 -17.72
N GLY A 641 10.38 13.95 -16.96
CA GLY A 641 11.48 14.85 -17.29
C GLY A 641 12.50 14.98 -16.17
N SER A 642 13.56 15.75 -16.43
CA SER A 642 14.55 16.14 -15.43
C SER A 642 14.89 17.63 -15.57
N ALA A 643 15.36 18.24 -14.48
CA ALA A 643 15.94 19.57 -14.49
C ALA A 643 17.38 19.48 -13.98
N ASP A 644 18.34 19.83 -14.86
CA ASP A 644 19.76 19.89 -14.49
C ASP A 644 20.08 21.28 -13.98
N LEU A 645 20.25 21.40 -12.65
CA LEU A 645 20.38 22.66 -11.96
C LEU A 645 21.74 22.80 -11.26
N TRP A 646 22.40 23.95 -11.48
CA TRP A 646 23.54 24.36 -10.67
C TRP A 646 23.03 25.35 -9.62
N VAL A 647 23.08 24.97 -8.35
CA VAL A 647 22.45 25.68 -7.26
C VAL A 647 23.49 26.16 -6.27
N GLN A 648 23.32 27.39 -5.77
CA GLN A 648 24.03 27.92 -4.60
C GLN A 648 23.01 28.43 -3.61
N SER A 649 23.04 27.91 -2.39
CA SER A 649 22.22 28.37 -1.27
C SER A 649 23.03 29.21 -0.29
N SER A 650 22.37 30.18 0.35
CA SER A 650 22.94 30.94 1.48
C SER A 650 22.90 30.17 2.80
N VAL A 651 22.27 29.00 2.82
CA VAL A 651 22.16 28.08 3.97
C VAL A 651 22.73 26.71 3.62
N GLY A 652 22.93 25.85 4.62
CA GLY A 652 23.56 24.55 4.42
C GLY A 652 22.70 23.50 3.72
N ASP A 653 21.38 23.73 3.66
CA ASP A 653 20.42 22.81 3.08
C ASP A 653 19.27 23.60 2.43
N THR A 654 18.69 23.07 1.33
CA THR A 654 17.55 23.66 0.65
C THR A 654 16.83 22.66 -0.22
N ASP A 655 15.50 22.72 -0.21
CA ASP A 655 14.65 21.96 -1.09
C ASP A 655 14.33 22.78 -2.37
N LEU A 656 14.13 22.09 -3.49
CA LEU A 656 13.79 22.68 -4.75
C LEU A 656 12.55 22.01 -5.32
N GLU A 657 11.61 22.83 -5.78
CA GLU A 657 10.46 22.40 -6.56
C GLU A 657 10.59 22.94 -7.99
N VAL A 658 10.34 22.10 -8.97
CA VAL A 658 10.31 22.49 -10.38
C VAL A 658 8.91 22.24 -10.92
N THR A 659 8.24 23.32 -11.31
CA THR A 659 6.90 23.26 -11.89
C THR A 659 6.96 23.63 -13.37
N ILE A 660 6.35 22.82 -14.23
CA ILE A 660 6.12 23.12 -15.65
C ILE A 660 4.64 23.45 -15.82
N SER A 661 4.34 24.59 -16.41
CA SER A 661 2.97 25.01 -16.68
C SER A 661 2.85 25.65 -18.07
N GLU A 662 1.66 25.64 -18.67
CA GLU A 662 1.33 26.39 -19.88
C GLU A 662 0.74 27.77 -19.56
#